data_fc986ad335d30cd610f20b586afffddb
#
_entry.id   fc986ad335d30cd610f20b586afffddb
#
_cell.length_a   1.000
_cell.length_b   1.000
_cell.length_c   1.000
_cell.angle_alpha   90.00
_cell.angle_beta   90.00
_cell.angle_gamma   90.00
#
_symmetry.space_group_name_H-M   'P 1'
#
loop_
_entity.id
_entity.type
_entity.pdbx_description
1 polymer ?
#
loop_
_entity_poly.entity_id
_entity_poly.type
_entity_poly.pdbx_seq_one_letter_code
_entity_poly.pdbx_strand_id
1 'polypeptide(L)'
;MTNHQSAIALDQFLVCGLGSLGQHCVVALKEFGIKVTAIALTAPTAWEISQIPDLLDQLIIGDCREQKILEQAQIQHYRAVVLVTDSDRINAEAAFAIRLLNPDTRLVVCSEQENLNQLLGEALGNFIAFEPTQLPATAFALAAIGGEIAGFFHLEGQPLRVVNCLITADHRWCNSRLVYELDTRTRRVLFHLPSDTPTLDFYQWDPNVQIRAGDRVIYLEITENLQESFITSHSNTKKNNPRAKQPRQLESSRKKWQQWQQKILDWWRSNYKNQIYRVAMICGLTVVILLIVGTGLFLIYYPGADLYNSFLMSAILLLGGYSDLYGNFSDPAVPWWFRTLGLILTLAGTAFVGVIYALLTEALLSLRLQFLQPRPPVPLQDHVILIGLGSVGQKVAELLQEFQQPLVGISLETELEPHILPQMPLITGKLIPSLDQANLATAKSIIAITRDEMVNLEVGLMAQRANPQSRLVLRTFAQRLSQNLAQLLPQSHILSAYSLTAEAFAGAAFGENILSLFRLQNQTILVTEYNIEAMDTLCGLLLSEVAYGYGVVPILANAVERSESRNLMPSEDLRLAEGDRLVVLATIEGLRKIEAGELGITPQQWQIQVDQARNPDAAFEGANLISRIAGCPLSTARDLMSNLPGVLRSPLYHHQAIRLVRELGRIQVDAKIIAV
;
A
#
# COMPACT_ATOMS: atom_id res chain seq x y z
N MET A 1 -31.48 -29.77 17.83
CA MET A 1 -32.17 -29.69 16.52
C MET A 1 -32.99 -28.41 16.38
N THR A 2 -32.51 -27.26 16.81
CA THR A 2 -33.27 -25.98 16.81
C THR A 2 -32.44 -24.77 16.34
N ASN A 3 -31.20 -24.95 15.89
CA ASN A 3 -30.37 -23.81 15.45
C ASN A 3 -30.05 -23.73 13.94
N HIS A 4 -30.51 -24.69 13.13
CA HIS A 4 -30.28 -24.59 11.68
C HIS A 4 -31.38 -23.85 10.89
N GLN A 5 -32.53 -23.56 11.49
CA GLN A 5 -33.58 -22.78 10.82
C GLN A 5 -33.46 -21.27 10.99
N SER A 6 -32.68 -20.76 11.94
CA SER A 6 -32.41 -19.32 12.09
C SER A 6 -31.26 -18.81 11.21
N ALA A 7 -30.38 -19.68 10.75
CA ALA A 7 -29.24 -19.29 9.89
C ALA A 7 -29.66 -18.97 8.44
N ILE A 8 -30.78 -19.52 7.94
CA ILE A 8 -31.25 -19.32 6.56
C ILE A 8 -31.94 -17.96 6.34
N ALA A 9 -32.32 -17.27 7.42
CA ALA A 9 -33.03 -15.97 7.32
C ALA A 9 -32.09 -14.75 7.21
N LEU A 10 -30.77 -14.92 7.37
CA LEU A 10 -29.80 -13.80 7.45
C LEU A 10 -29.07 -13.51 6.13
N ASP A 11 -29.35 -14.21 5.04
CA ASP A 11 -28.69 -13.99 3.75
C ASP A 11 -29.44 -13.00 2.84
N GLN A 12 -30.04 -11.98 3.44
CA GLN A 12 -30.71 -10.91 2.71
C GLN A 12 -29.93 -9.61 2.84
N PHE A 13 -29.68 -8.97 1.71
CA PHE A 13 -28.95 -7.72 1.62
C PHE A 13 -29.82 -6.66 0.96
N LEU A 14 -29.72 -5.43 1.47
CA LEU A 14 -30.46 -4.29 0.94
C LEU A 14 -29.50 -3.31 0.28
N VAL A 15 -29.79 -2.89 -0.95
CA VAL A 15 -29.05 -1.84 -1.65
C VAL A 15 -29.94 -0.61 -1.78
N CYS A 16 -29.53 0.52 -1.20
CA CYS A 16 -30.22 1.80 -1.30
C CYS A 16 -29.51 2.69 -2.32
N GLY A 17 -30.18 2.97 -3.42
CA GLY A 17 -29.66 3.68 -4.58
C GLY A 17 -29.28 2.73 -5.72
N LEU A 18 -29.93 2.89 -6.89
CA LEU A 18 -29.70 2.09 -8.09
C LEU A 18 -29.06 2.92 -9.22
N GLY A 19 -28.22 3.90 -8.86
CA GLY A 19 -27.30 4.53 -9.81
C GLY A 19 -26.22 3.54 -10.29
N SER A 20 -25.24 3.99 -11.06
CA SER A 20 -24.18 3.13 -11.61
C SER A 20 -23.51 2.26 -10.54
N LEU A 21 -23.07 2.85 -9.43
CA LEU A 21 -22.43 2.08 -8.34
C LEU A 21 -23.38 1.04 -7.73
N GLY A 22 -24.65 1.41 -7.48
CA GLY A 22 -25.63 0.51 -6.89
C GLY A 22 -25.93 -0.69 -7.77
N GLN A 23 -26.04 -0.51 -9.09
CA GLN A 23 -26.23 -1.61 -10.02
C GLN A 23 -25.01 -2.57 -10.02
N HIS A 24 -23.80 -2.04 -9.98
CA HIS A 24 -22.59 -2.88 -9.85
C HIS A 24 -22.54 -3.59 -8.49
N CYS A 25 -22.97 -2.95 -7.39
CA CYS A 25 -23.07 -3.61 -6.08
C CYS A 25 -24.08 -4.77 -6.11
N VAL A 26 -25.23 -4.62 -6.78
CA VAL A 26 -26.20 -5.73 -6.95
C VAL A 26 -25.54 -6.90 -7.68
N VAL A 27 -24.81 -6.66 -8.77
CA VAL A 27 -24.08 -7.72 -9.50
C VAL A 27 -23.09 -8.41 -8.60
N ALA A 28 -22.21 -7.65 -7.92
CA ALA A 28 -21.19 -8.19 -7.06
C ALA A 28 -21.79 -8.99 -5.88
N LEU A 29 -22.85 -8.50 -5.25
CA LEU A 29 -23.55 -9.24 -4.19
C LEU A 29 -24.18 -10.54 -4.70
N LYS A 30 -24.74 -10.55 -5.93
CA LYS A 30 -25.30 -11.76 -6.53
C LYS A 30 -24.27 -12.84 -6.85
N GLU A 31 -23.00 -12.48 -7.04
CA GLU A 31 -21.91 -13.46 -7.17
C GLU A 31 -21.73 -14.30 -5.88
N PHE A 32 -22.10 -13.77 -4.72
CA PHE A 32 -22.16 -14.53 -3.45
C PHE A 32 -23.39 -15.45 -3.34
N GLY A 33 -24.32 -15.45 -4.31
CA GLY A 33 -25.51 -16.33 -4.32
C GLY A 33 -26.62 -15.94 -3.34
N ILE A 34 -26.60 -14.70 -2.84
CA ILE A 34 -27.54 -14.18 -1.83
C ILE A 34 -28.77 -13.50 -2.41
N LYS A 35 -29.77 -13.21 -1.56
CA LYS A 35 -30.92 -12.42 -1.91
C LYS A 35 -30.64 -10.93 -1.79
N VAL A 36 -30.96 -10.18 -2.85
CA VAL A 36 -30.72 -8.74 -2.91
C VAL A 36 -32.03 -8.01 -3.19
N THR A 37 -32.46 -7.19 -2.23
CA THR A 37 -33.54 -6.21 -2.40
C THR A 37 -32.92 -4.85 -2.67
N ALA A 38 -33.57 -4.02 -3.47
CA ALA A 38 -33.13 -2.66 -3.70
C ALA A 38 -34.22 -1.63 -3.40
N ILE A 39 -33.80 -0.45 -2.89
CA ILE A 39 -34.64 0.74 -2.76
C ILE A 39 -34.14 1.79 -3.76
N ALA A 40 -35.03 2.32 -4.57
CA ALA A 40 -34.77 3.43 -5.49
C ALA A 40 -35.81 4.53 -5.31
N LEU A 41 -35.35 5.80 -5.33
CA LEU A 41 -36.28 6.95 -5.19
C LEU A 41 -37.35 6.97 -6.24
N THR A 42 -36.99 6.63 -7.47
CA THR A 42 -37.90 6.56 -8.64
C THR A 42 -37.62 5.27 -9.39
N ALA A 43 -38.67 4.78 -10.12
CA ALA A 43 -38.48 3.63 -10.99
C ALA A 43 -37.45 3.93 -12.09
N PRO A 44 -36.38 3.12 -12.23
CA PRO A 44 -35.38 3.34 -13.26
C PRO A 44 -36.04 3.25 -14.67
N THR A 45 -35.83 4.28 -15.47
CA THR A 45 -36.33 4.31 -16.86
C THR A 45 -35.42 3.56 -17.83
N ALA A 46 -34.14 3.42 -17.48
CA ALA A 46 -33.14 2.65 -18.20
C ALA A 46 -32.17 2.01 -17.23
N TRP A 47 -31.75 0.79 -17.54
CA TRP A 47 -30.75 0.06 -16.79
C TRP A 47 -29.40 0.17 -17.49
N GLU A 48 -28.36 0.53 -16.75
CA GLU A 48 -26.99 0.52 -17.26
C GLU A 48 -26.54 -0.92 -17.50
N ILE A 49 -26.83 -1.80 -16.53
CA ILE A 49 -26.62 -3.24 -16.62
C ILE A 49 -27.97 -3.90 -16.89
N SER A 50 -28.15 -4.43 -18.09
CA SER A 50 -29.42 -4.97 -18.57
C SER A 50 -30.00 -6.14 -17.75
N GLN A 51 -29.11 -6.84 -16.98
CA GLN A 51 -29.50 -8.01 -16.20
C GLN A 51 -30.05 -7.65 -14.80
N ILE A 52 -29.97 -6.39 -14.35
CA ILE A 52 -30.36 -5.99 -13.00
C ILE A 52 -31.83 -6.39 -12.66
N PRO A 53 -32.82 -6.19 -13.54
CA PRO A 53 -34.20 -6.61 -13.23
C PRO A 53 -34.35 -8.10 -12.90
N ASP A 54 -33.54 -8.95 -13.53
CA ASP A 54 -33.56 -10.41 -13.32
C ASP A 54 -32.74 -10.83 -12.09
N LEU A 55 -31.81 -9.99 -11.68
CA LEU A 55 -30.92 -10.22 -10.50
C LEU A 55 -31.58 -9.79 -9.18
N LEU A 56 -32.47 -8.78 -9.21
CA LEU A 56 -33.14 -8.31 -8.01
C LEU A 56 -34.24 -9.25 -7.55
N ASP A 57 -34.25 -9.65 -6.30
CA ASP A 57 -35.36 -10.40 -5.71
C ASP A 57 -36.56 -9.49 -5.44
N GLN A 58 -36.32 -8.22 -5.10
CA GLN A 58 -37.37 -7.21 -4.92
C GLN A 58 -36.85 -5.80 -5.19
N LEU A 59 -37.70 -4.98 -5.82
CA LEU A 59 -37.46 -3.54 -6.00
C LEU A 59 -38.56 -2.75 -5.27
N ILE A 60 -38.13 -1.85 -4.37
CA ILE A 60 -39.05 -0.96 -3.63
C ILE A 60 -38.78 0.47 -4.12
N ILE A 61 -39.86 1.19 -4.43
CA ILE A 61 -39.78 2.57 -4.86
C ILE A 61 -40.14 3.49 -3.70
N GLY A 62 -39.22 4.36 -3.34
CA GLY A 62 -39.36 5.33 -2.25
C GLY A 62 -38.07 5.89 -1.76
N ASP A 63 -38.16 6.81 -0.81
CA ASP A 63 -36.98 7.42 -0.16
C ASP A 63 -36.46 6.48 0.96
N CYS A 64 -35.21 6.06 0.86
CA CYS A 64 -34.57 5.16 1.83
C CYS A 64 -34.39 5.77 3.22
N ARG A 65 -34.67 7.07 3.43
CA ARG A 65 -34.70 7.75 4.73
C ARG A 65 -36.04 7.62 5.44
N GLU A 66 -37.11 7.31 4.69
CA GLU A 66 -38.47 7.24 5.24
C GLU A 66 -38.69 5.94 5.99
N GLN A 67 -39.11 6.04 7.25
CA GLN A 67 -39.42 4.89 8.09
C GLN A 67 -40.41 3.92 7.45
N LYS A 68 -41.47 4.43 6.78
CA LYS A 68 -42.46 3.61 6.08
C LYS A 68 -41.87 2.72 5.00
N ILE A 69 -40.90 3.25 4.24
CA ILE A 69 -40.22 2.51 3.17
C ILE A 69 -39.30 1.45 3.77
N LEU A 70 -38.58 1.78 4.86
CA LEU A 70 -37.74 0.83 5.57
C LEU A 70 -38.56 -0.28 6.26
N GLU A 71 -39.73 0.04 6.82
CA GLU A 71 -40.65 -0.95 7.35
C GLU A 71 -41.26 -1.83 6.25
N GLN A 72 -41.60 -1.26 5.09
CA GLN A 72 -42.07 -2.01 3.92
C GLN A 72 -40.96 -2.97 3.42
N ALA A 73 -39.71 -2.57 3.48
CA ALA A 73 -38.56 -3.40 3.17
C ALA A 73 -38.32 -4.48 4.22
N GLN A 74 -38.94 -4.41 5.39
CA GLN A 74 -38.69 -5.31 6.53
C GLN A 74 -37.23 -5.26 6.99
N ILE A 75 -36.72 -4.06 7.26
CA ILE A 75 -35.32 -3.78 7.54
C ILE A 75 -34.69 -4.67 8.63
N GLN A 76 -35.50 -5.22 9.54
CA GLN A 76 -35.05 -6.12 10.63
C GLN A 76 -34.47 -7.45 10.13
N HIS A 77 -34.76 -7.83 8.87
CA HIS A 77 -34.33 -9.12 8.33
C HIS A 77 -33.05 -9.06 7.51
N TYR A 78 -32.49 -7.86 7.30
CA TYR A 78 -31.27 -7.71 6.51
C TYR A 78 -30.02 -7.83 7.38
N ARG A 79 -29.10 -8.68 6.96
CA ARG A 79 -27.76 -8.80 7.51
C ARG A 79 -26.94 -7.53 7.27
N ALA A 80 -27.02 -6.98 6.05
CA ALA A 80 -26.34 -5.76 5.70
C ALA A 80 -27.16 -4.86 4.78
N VAL A 81 -26.89 -3.55 4.88
CA VAL A 81 -27.43 -2.53 4.01
C VAL A 81 -26.29 -1.74 3.36
N VAL A 82 -26.33 -1.66 2.04
CA VAL A 82 -25.37 -0.93 1.22
C VAL A 82 -26.02 0.39 0.77
N LEU A 83 -25.52 1.50 1.27
CA LEU A 83 -26.01 2.85 1.02
C LEU A 83 -25.12 3.54 -0.02
N VAL A 84 -25.60 3.60 -1.26
CA VAL A 84 -24.86 4.04 -2.46
C VAL A 84 -25.66 5.01 -3.32
N THR A 85 -26.38 5.92 -2.67
CA THR A 85 -27.04 7.03 -3.39
C THR A 85 -25.99 8.08 -3.80
N ASP A 86 -26.40 9.01 -4.67
CA ASP A 86 -25.50 10.07 -5.19
C ASP A 86 -25.22 11.18 -4.18
N SER A 87 -25.65 11.04 -2.93
CA SER A 87 -25.51 12.07 -1.90
C SER A 87 -25.04 11.48 -0.56
N ASP A 88 -23.86 11.88 -0.10
CA ASP A 88 -23.31 11.52 1.21
C ASP A 88 -24.28 11.84 2.34
N ARG A 89 -24.99 12.98 2.21
CA ARG A 89 -26.00 13.39 3.19
C ARG A 89 -27.15 12.39 3.27
N ILE A 90 -27.67 11.95 2.12
CA ILE A 90 -28.78 10.97 2.07
C ILE A 90 -28.29 9.64 2.64
N ASN A 91 -27.08 9.21 2.29
CA ASN A 91 -26.47 7.98 2.79
C ASN A 91 -26.31 8.02 4.32
N ALA A 92 -25.83 9.13 4.88
CA ALA A 92 -25.70 9.31 6.33
C ALA A 92 -27.08 9.34 7.03
N GLU A 93 -28.04 10.12 6.53
CA GLU A 93 -29.40 10.19 7.10
C GLU A 93 -30.09 8.81 7.07
N ALA A 94 -29.95 8.05 5.96
CA ALA A 94 -30.48 6.71 5.85
C ALA A 94 -29.78 5.73 6.83
N ALA A 95 -28.46 5.85 7.01
CA ALA A 95 -27.71 5.04 7.97
C ALA A 95 -28.26 5.23 9.40
N PHE A 96 -28.54 6.47 9.81
CA PHE A 96 -29.18 6.74 11.12
C PHE A 96 -30.58 6.14 11.22
N ALA A 97 -31.43 6.33 10.19
CA ALA A 97 -32.79 5.80 10.18
C ALA A 97 -32.79 4.25 10.28
N ILE A 98 -31.89 3.60 9.55
CA ILE A 98 -31.75 2.15 9.57
C ILE A 98 -31.26 1.66 10.93
N ARG A 99 -30.24 2.30 11.50
CA ARG A 99 -29.68 1.92 12.81
C ARG A 99 -30.72 1.99 13.93
N LEU A 100 -31.66 2.95 13.87
CA LEU A 100 -32.77 3.05 14.82
C LEU A 100 -33.77 1.90 14.70
N LEU A 101 -33.95 1.34 13.51
CA LEU A 101 -34.90 0.24 13.26
C LEU A 101 -34.24 -1.14 13.35
N ASN A 102 -32.95 -1.24 13.06
CA ASN A 102 -32.17 -2.46 13.16
C ASN A 102 -30.77 -2.14 13.73
N PRO A 103 -30.58 -2.32 15.06
CA PRO A 103 -29.31 -2.03 15.73
C PRO A 103 -28.14 -2.90 15.28
N ASP A 104 -28.39 -4.10 14.79
CA ASP A 104 -27.36 -5.12 14.55
C ASP A 104 -26.94 -5.18 13.07
N THR A 105 -27.74 -4.65 12.15
CA THR A 105 -27.43 -4.72 10.71
C THR A 105 -26.09 -4.03 10.37
N ARG A 106 -25.33 -4.64 9.49
CA ARG A 106 -24.11 -4.03 8.95
C ARG A 106 -24.46 -2.90 8.00
N LEU A 107 -23.80 -1.75 8.20
CA LEU A 107 -23.97 -0.58 7.34
C LEU A 107 -22.71 -0.37 6.51
N VAL A 108 -22.85 -0.46 5.20
CA VAL A 108 -21.78 -0.15 4.23
C VAL A 108 -22.18 1.10 3.46
N VAL A 109 -21.46 2.17 3.64
CA VAL A 109 -21.87 3.51 3.23
C VAL A 109 -20.89 4.12 2.24
N CYS A 110 -21.43 4.66 1.14
CA CYS A 110 -20.67 5.50 0.23
C CYS A 110 -20.57 6.91 0.80
N SER A 111 -19.35 7.39 1.08
CA SER A 111 -19.12 8.76 1.56
C SER A 111 -17.69 9.21 1.26
N GLU A 112 -17.56 10.46 0.80
CA GLU A 112 -16.28 11.11 0.49
C GLU A 112 -15.63 11.80 1.72
N GLN A 113 -16.27 11.77 2.90
CA GLN A 113 -15.85 12.54 4.08
C GLN A 113 -15.16 11.67 5.13
N GLU A 114 -13.87 11.42 4.97
CA GLU A 114 -13.07 10.51 5.82
C GLU A 114 -13.20 10.80 7.33
N ASN A 115 -13.09 12.08 7.76
CA ASN A 115 -13.23 12.45 9.17
C ASN A 115 -14.63 12.14 9.73
N LEU A 116 -15.68 12.37 8.94
CA LEU A 116 -17.05 12.08 9.33
C LEU A 116 -17.27 10.57 9.40
N ASN A 117 -16.69 9.82 8.47
CA ASN A 117 -16.81 8.37 8.40
C ASN A 117 -16.25 7.69 9.64
N GLN A 118 -15.10 8.16 10.13
CA GLN A 118 -14.51 7.66 11.38
C GLN A 118 -15.44 7.90 12.57
N LEU A 119 -15.96 9.13 12.72
CA LEU A 119 -16.88 9.49 13.82
C LEU A 119 -18.20 8.72 13.75
N LEU A 120 -18.73 8.50 12.54
CA LEU A 120 -19.92 7.69 12.34
C LEU A 120 -19.68 6.22 12.68
N GLY A 121 -18.52 5.67 12.33
CA GLY A 121 -18.13 4.31 12.69
C GLY A 121 -18.11 4.09 14.21
N GLU A 122 -17.55 5.04 14.96
CA GLU A 122 -17.53 5.01 16.43
C GLU A 122 -18.92 5.14 17.04
N ALA A 123 -19.79 6.00 16.44
CA ALA A 123 -21.13 6.29 16.97
C ALA A 123 -22.17 5.21 16.63
N LEU A 124 -22.14 4.66 15.41
CA LEU A 124 -23.16 3.74 14.91
C LEU A 124 -22.81 2.27 15.19
N GLY A 125 -21.55 1.92 15.36
CA GLY A 125 -21.11 0.52 15.46
C GLY A 125 -21.48 -0.29 14.20
N ASN A 126 -20.84 -1.40 13.95
CA ASN A 126 -21.04 -2.25 12.76
C ASN A 126 -21.27 -1.45 11.46
N PHE A 127 -20.41 -0.45 11.26
CA PHE A 127 -20.48 0.55 10.19
C PHE A 127 -19.13 0.64 9.50
N ILE A 128 -19.15 0.68 8.18
CA ILE A 128 -17.98 0.97 7.38
C ILE A 128 -18.36 1.94 6.26
N ALA A 129 -17.52 2.90 5.98
CA ALA A 129 -17.72 3.81 4.87
C ALA A 129 -16.51 3.76 3.92
N PHE A 130 -16.79 3.80 2.64
CA PHE A 130 -15.79 3.87 1.59
C PHE A 130 -15.99 5.09 0.73
N GLU A 131 -14.89 5.72 0.37
CA GLU A 131 -14.86 6.64 -0.74
C GLU A 131 -14.75 5.83 -2.05
N PRO A 132 -15.78 5.85 -2.91
CA PRO A 132 -15.82 4.99 -4.10
C PRO A 132 -14.73 5.33 -5.12
N THR A 133 -14.04 6.45 -4.91
CA THR A 133 -13.08 7.01 -5.84
C THR A 133 -11.63 6.76 -5.43
N GLN A 134 -11.35 6.50 -4.16
CA GLN A 134 -9.98 6.22 -3.68
C GLN A 134 -9.49 4.81 -4.00
N LEU A 135 -10.35 3.81 -3.84
CA LEU A 135 -10.01 2.42 -4.08
C LEU A 135 -9.43 2.16 -5.48
N PRO A 136 -10.02 2.69 -6.58
CA PRO A 136 -9.49 2.46 -7.92
C PRO A 136 -8.28 3.35 -8.27
N ALA A 137 -7.90 4.34 -7.45
CA ALA A 137 -6.80 5.27 -7.78
C ALA A 137 -5.48 4.56 -8.07
N THR A 138 -5.16 3.50 -7.30
CA THR A 138 -3.97 2.68 -7.53
C THR A 138 -4.00 2.00 -8.91
N ALA A 139 -5.17 1.51 -9.34
CA ALA A 139 -5.31 0.89 -10.66
C ALA A 139 -5.05 1.89 -11.79
N PHE A 140 -5.55 3.14 -11.67
CA PHE A 140 -5.28 4.20 -12.64
C PHE A 140 -3.80 4.57 -12.68
N ALA A 141 -3.15 4.75 -11.52
CA ALA A 141 -1.73 5.09 -11.45
C ALA A 141 -0.85 4.01 -12.07
N LEU A 142 -1.08 2.74 -11.72
CA LEU A 142 -0.32 1.60 -12.25
C LEU A 142 -0.56 1.38 -13.75
N ALA A 143 -1.78 1.54 -14.24
CA ALA A 143 -2.09 1.48 -15.65
C ALA A 143 -1.30 2.53 -16.46
N ALA A 144 -1.08 3.71 -15.89
CA ALA A 144 -0.32 4.78 -16.55
C ALA A 144 1.20 4.54 -16.55
N ILE A 145 1.74 4.05 -15.44
CA ILE A 145 3.18 3.77 -15.35
C ILE A 145 3.54 2.65 -16.30
N GLY A 146 2.71 1.62 -16.35
CA GLY A 146 2.97 0.40 -17.06
C GLY A 146 4.17 -0.37 -16.51
N GLY A 147 4.51 -1.46 -17.17
CA GLY A 147 5.60 -2.32 -16.74
C GLY A 147 5.08 -3.57 -16.00
N GLU A 148 5.93 -4.12 -15.16
CA GLU A 148 5.67 -5.39 -14.50
C GLU A 148 4.81 -5.25 -13.22
N ILE A 149 4.49 -4.03 -12.76
CA ILE A 149 3.74 -3.83 -11.52
C ILE A 149 2.23 -3.86 -11.80
N ALA A 150 1.56 -4.86 -11.24
CA ALA A 150 0.12 -5.08 -11.40
C ALA A 150 -0.70 -4.60 -10.18
N GLY A 151 -0.08 -4.44 -9.02
CA GLY A 151 -0.72 -3.96 -7.79
C GLY A 151 0.28 -3.31 -6.84
N PHE A 152 -0.21 -2.41 -6.00
CA PHE A 152 0.59 -1.75 -4.97
C PHE A 152 -0.30 -1.32 -3.82
N PHE A 153 0.13 -1.59 -2.59
CA PHE A 153 -0.55 -1.16 -1.37
C PHE A 153 0.42 -1.16 -0.18
N HIS A 154 0.02 -0.44 0.87
CA HIS A 154 0.76 -0.44 2.13
C HIS A 154 0.08 -1.35 3.14
N LEU A 155 0.87 -2.15 3.86
CA LEU A 155 0.40 -2.97 4.97
C LEU A 155 1.39 -2.82 6.13
N GLU A 156 0.91 -2.39 7.30
CA GLU A 156 1.75 -2.11 8.47
C GLU A 156 2.90 -1.13 8.19
N GLY A 157 2.66 -0.14 7.33
CA GLY A 157 3.67 0.84 6.91
C GLY A 157 4.78 0.27 6.00
N GLN A 158 4.63 -0.99 5.55
CA GLN A 158 5.52 -1.59 4.57
C GLN A 158 4.88 -1.54 3.18
N PRO A 159 5.58 -1.06 2.15
CA PRO A 159 5.09 -1.09 0.78
C PRO A 159 5.21 -2.50 0.20
N LEU A 160 4.08 -3.01 -0.30
CA LEU A 160 3.99 -4.28 -1.01
C LEU A 160 3.62 -4.02 -2.47
N ARG A 161 4.30 -4.73 -3.37
CA ARG A 161 4.01 -4.66 -4.80
C ARG A 161 3.71 -6.03 -5.39
N VAL A 162 2.76 -6.06 -6.30
CA VAL A 162 2.45 -7.23 -7.12
C VAL A 162 3.15 -7.07 -8.44
N VAL A 163 4.04 -8.01 -8.75
CA VAL A 163 4.87 -7.98 -9.96
C VAL A 163 4.39 -9.05 -10.92
N ASN A 164 4.14 -8.65 -12.18
CA ASN A 164 3.79 -9.53 -13.29
C ASN A 164 4.99 -9.67 -14.22
N CYS A 165 5.78 -10.73 -14.01
CA CYS A 165 7.05 -10.94 -14.68
C CYS A 165 6.89 -11.93 -15.85
N LEU A 166 7.20 -11.46 -17.08
CA LEU A 166 7.33 -12.34 -18.23
C LEU A 166 8.75 -12.92 -18.25
N ILE A 167 8.86 -14.22 -18.25
CA ILE A 167 10.13 -14.93 -18.24
C ILE A 167 10.73 -14.97 -19.66
N THR A 168 11.80 -14.24 -19.86
CA THR A 168 12.59 -14.31 -21.10
C THR A 168 13.63 -15.43 -21.04
N ALA A 169 14.19 -15.82 -22.16
CA ALA A 169 15.22 -16.87 -22.22
C ALA A 169 16.47 -16.52 -21.37
N ASP A 170 16.79 -15.26 -21.22
CA ASP A 170 17.93 -14.74 -20.43
C ASP A 170 17.56 -14.50 -18.95
N HIS A 171 16.31 -14.73 -18.58
CA HIS A 171 15.87 -14.46 -17.20
C HIS A 171 16.51 -15.45 -16.24
N ARG A 172 17.00 -14.96 -15.08
CA ARG A 172 17.70 -15.77 -14.05
C ARG A 172 16.93 -16.98 -13.52
N TRP A 173 15.60 -17.02 -13.66
CA TRP A 173 14.76 -18.13 -13.22
C TRP A 173 14.49 -19.15 -14.32
N CYS A 174 14.72 -18.75 -15.59
CA CYS A 174 14.46 -19.60 -16.74
C CYS A 174 15.32 -20.88 -16.66
N ASN A 175 14.68 -22.05 -16.71
CA ASN A 175 15.27 -23.37 -16.65
C ASN A 175 16.18 -23.66 -15.42
N SER A 176 16.17 -22.77 -14.41
CA SER A 176 17.06 -22.84 -13.26
C SER A 176 16.31 -22.96 -11.91
N ARG A 177 14.99 -22.68 -11.90
CA ARG A 177 14.17 -22.68 -10.71
C ARG A 177 12.85 -23.40 -10.91
N LEU A 178 12.35 -24.03 -9.84
CA LEU A 178 10.97 -24.48 -9.73
C LEU A 178 10.10 -23.35 -9.14
N VAL A 179 8.81 -23.35 -9.46
CA VAL A 179 7.91 -22.26 -9.06
C VAL A 179 7.88 -22.07 -7.54
N TYR A 180 7.84 -23.16 -6.75
CA TYR A 180 7.84 -23.07 -5.29
C TYR A 180 9.10 -22.40 -4.69
N GLU A 181 10.24 -22.44 -5.42
CA GLU A 181 11.48 -21.82 -4.93
C GLU A 181 11.44 -20.29 -4.97
N LEU A 182 10.44 -19.73 -5.63
CA LEU A 182 10.19 -18.29 -5.65
C LEU A 182 9.49 -17.81 -4.38
N ASP A 183 8.77 -18.69 -3.67
CA ASP A 183 8.18 -18.37 -2.37
C ASP A 183 9.27 -18.21 -1.32
N THR A 184 9.32 -17.03 -0.70
CA THR A 184 10.31 -16.67 0.30
C THR A 184 9.65 -15.90 1.46
N ARG A 185 10.42 -15.51 2.45
CA ARG A 185 9.93 -14.64 3.55
C ARG A 185 9.56 -13.22 3.10
N THR A 186 9.96 -12.81 1.91
CA THR A 186 9.71 -11.47 1.36
C THR A 186 8.93 -11.51 0.05
N ARG A 187 8.61 -12.70 -0.45
CA ARG A 187 7.90 -12.89 -1.71
C ARG A 187 6.93 -14.05 -1.61
N ARG A 188 5.74 -13.90 -2.22
CA ARG A 188 4.71 -14.93 -2.33
C ARG A 188 4.24 -15.03 -3.79
N VAL A 189 4.27 -16.22 -4.37
CA VAL A 189 3.74 -16.46 -5.72
C VAL A 189 2.22 -16.45 -5.67
N LEU A 190 1.60 -15.70 -6.59
CA LEU A 190 0.15 -15.61 -6.75
C LEU A 190 -0.34 -16.43 -7.93
N PHE A 191 0.38 -16.38 -9.07
CA PHE A 191 0.09 -17.11 -10.29
C PHE A 191 1.36 -17.59 -10.96
N HIS A 192 1.29 -18.74 -11.60
CA HIS A 192 2.21 -19.20 -12.63
C HIS A 192 1.39 -19.59 -13.86
N LEU A 193 1.63 -18.92 -14.96
CA LEU A 193 0.96 -19.13 -16.24
C LEU A 193 1.99 -19.66 -17.24
N PRO A 194 2.00 -20.98 -17.51
CA PRO A 194 2.79 -21.55 -18.59
C PRO A 194 2.37 -20.96 -19.94
N SER A 195 3.31 -20.85 -20.88
CA SER A 195 3.06 -20.30 -22.22
C SER A 195 1.94 -21.00 -22.99
N ASP A 196 1.67 -22.26 -22.65
CA ASP A 196 0.73 -23.13 -23.37
C ASP A 196 -0.67 -23.23 -22.71
N THR A 197 -0.89 -22.62 -21.53
CA THR A 197 -2.18 -22.66 -20.81
C THR A 197 -2.85 -21.30 -20.82
N PRO A 198 -4.14 -21.22 -21.25
CA PRO A 198 -4.78 -19.92 -21.47
C PRO A 198 -5.19 -19.17 -20.18
N THR A 199 -5.61 -19.87 -19.14
CA THR A 199 -6.04 -19.23 -17.87
C THR A 199 -5.97 -20.25 -16.73
N LEU A 200 -5.55 -19.79 -15.54
CA LEU A 200 -5.67 -20.50 -14.28
C LEU A 200 -6.46 -19.64 -13.30
N ASP A 201 -7.18 -20.26 -12.38
CA ASP A 201 -7.84 -19.56 -11.30
C ASP A 201 -6.84 -19.00 -10.29
N PHE A 202 -7.28 -18.02 -9.48
CA PHE A 202 -6.43 -17.38 -8.50
C PHE A 202 -5.82 -18.42 -7.53
N TYR A 203 -4.52 -18.34 -7.32
CA TYR A 203 -3.72 -19.18 -6.42
C TYR A 203 -3.73 -20.68 -6.76
N GLN A 204 -4.07 -21.06 -7.99
CA GLN A 204 -3.97 -22.41 -8.51
C GLN A 204 -2.74 -22.53 -9.41
N TRP A 205 -1.62 -22.96 -8.87
CA TRP A 205 -0.38 -23.18 -9.61
C TRP A 205 0.33 -24.45 -9.12
N ASP A 206 1.08 -25.12 -10.01
CA ASP A 206 1.82 -26.32 -9.65
C ASP A 206 3.22 -25.97 -9.11
N PRO A 207 3.53 -26.34 -7.85
CA PRO A 207 4.81 -26.01 -7.22
C PRO A 207 6.02 -26.69 -7.87
N ASN A 208 5.85 -27.84 -8.51
CA ASN A 208 6.94 -28.65 -9.08
C ASN A 208 7.28 -28.30 -10.54
N VAL A 209 6.57 -27.37 -11.14
CA VAL A 209 6.84 -26.97 -12.53
C VAL A 209 8.13 -26.17 -12.59
N GLN A 210 8.98 -26.51 -13.56
CA GLN A 210 10.17 -25.74 -13.91
C GLN A 210 9.78 -24.51 -14.72
N ILE A 211 10.26 -23.35 -14.33
CA ILE A 211 10.00 -22.08 -15.01
C ILE A 211 10.70 -22.07 -16.37
N ARG A 212 9.97 -21.76 -17.44
CA ARG A 212 10.45 -21.76 -18.81
C ARG A 212 10.34 -20.37 -19.46
N ALA A 213 11.05 -20.18 -20.56
CA ALA A 213 10.91 -18.98 -21.38
C ALA A 213 9.48 -18.91 -21.95
N GLY A 214 8.86 -17.73 -21.88
CA GLY A 214 7.47 -17.51 -22.28
C GLY A 214 6.48 -17.63 -21.11
N ASP A 215 6.86 -18.22 -20.00
CA ASP A 215 6.01 -18.29 -18.81
C ASP A 215 5.81 -16.90 -18.20
N ARG A 216 4.67 -16.72 -17.55
CA ARG A 216 4.36 -15.50 -16.80
C ARG A 216 4.20 -15.85 -15.33
N VAL A 217 4.98 -15.20 -14.47
CA VAL A 217 4.93 -15.39 -13.01
C VAL A 217 4.44 -14.12 -12.37
N ILE A 218 3.36 -14.21 -11.59
CA ILE A 218 2.85 -13.09 -10.82
C ILE A 218 3.11 -13.38 -9.35
N TYR A 219 3.76 -12.45 -8.67
CA TYR A 219 4.11 -12.59 -7.26
C TYR A 219 3.98 -11.28 -6.51
N LEU A 220 3.67 -11.38 -5.21
CA LEU A 220 3.71 -10.28 -4.26
C LEU A 220 5.08 -10.23 -3.61
N GLU A 221 5.67 -9.04 -3.45
CA GLU A 221 6.93 -8.87 -2.70
C GLU A 221 6.94 -7.60 -1.85
N ILE A 222 7.68 -7.67 -0.73
CA ILE A 222 7.95 -6.52 0.14
C ILE A 222 9.08 -5.71 -0.48
N THR A 223 8.90 -4.40 -0.62
CA THR A 223 9.89 -3.50 -1.22
C THR A 223 10.46 -2.58 -0.17
N GLU A 224 11.77 -2.67 0.10
CA GLU A 224 12.47 -1.77 1.04
C GLU A 224 12.75 -0.38 0.42
N ASN A 225 12.89 -0.30 -0.91
CA ASN A 225 13.16 0.93 -1.66
C ASN A 225 12.42 0.93 -3.00
N LEU A 226 11.43 1.81 -3.14
CA LEU A 226 10.75 2.03 -4.42
C LEU A 226 11.69 2.52 -5.54
N GLN A 227 12.82 3.14 -5.17
CA GLN A 227 13.80 3.73 -6.10
C GLN A 227 14.54 2.70 -6.98
N GLU A 228 14.85 1.51 -6.46
CA GLU A 228 15.63 0.50 -7.22
C GLU A 228 14.80 -0.25 -8.26
N SER A 229 13.48 -0.27 -8.08
CA SER A 229 12.58 -1.12 -8.87
C SER A 229 12.27 -0.57 -10.25
N PHE A 230 12.23 0.75 -10.42
CA PHE A 230 11.91 1.38 -11.71
C PHE A 230 13.14 1.59 -12.59
N ILE A 231 14.35 1.58 -12.03
CA ILE A 231 15.61 1.75 -12.74
C ILE A 231 16.06 0.44 -13.41
N THR A 232 15.72 -0.71 -12.83
CA THR A 232 16.12 -2.03 -13.35
C THR A 232 15.37 -2.46 -14.59
N SER A 233 14.18 -1.93 -14.85
CA SER A 233 13.42 -2.27 -16.08
C SER A 233 13.90 -1.54 -17.35
N HIS A 234 14.72 -0.50 -17.22
CA HIS A 234 15.19 0.29 -18.39
C HIS A 234 16.69 0.19 -18.69
N SER A 235 17.48 -0.58 -17.90
CA SER A 235 18.94 -0.65 -18.08
C SER A 235 19.50 -2.06 -18.28
N ASN A 236 18.84 -2.88 -19.08
CA ASN A 236 19.43 -4.16 -19.53
C ASN A 236 20.29 -3.99 -20.79
N THR A 237 21.15 -2.95 -20.81
CA THR A 237 22.28 -2.88 -21.76
C THR A 237 23.53 -2.40 -21.03
N LYS A 238 24.45 -3.37 -20.83
CA LYS A 238 25.87 -3.22 -20.48
C LYS A 238 26.22 -2.85 -19.02
N LYS A 239 26.63 -3.85 -18.22
CA LYS A 239 28.05 -4.03 -17.83
C LYS A 239 28.21 -5.23 -16.89
N ASN A 240 28.80 -6.30 -17.43
CA ASN A 240 29.47 -7.35 -16.69
C ASN A 240 30.68 -6.77 -15.96
N ASN A 241 30.72 -6.91 -14.64
CA ASN A 241 31.98 -7.03 -13.92
C ASN A 241 31.74 -7.90 -12.65
N PRO A 242 32.40 -9.07 -12.52
CA PRO A 242 32.24 -9.92 -11.38
C PRO A 242 33.15 -9.41 -10.24
N ARG A 243 32.57 -8.87 -9.18
CA ARG A 243 33.32 -8.64 -7.94
C ARG A 243 33.20 -9.84 -7.02
N ALA A 244 34.35 -10.44 -6.77
CA ALA A 244 34.61 -11.55 -5.88
C ALA A 244 34.12 -11.27 -4.45
N LYS A 245 33.50 -12.31 -3.85
CA LYS A 245 33.17 -12.36 -2.41
C LYS A 245 34.46 -12.41 -1.60
N GLN A 246 34.72 -11.39 -0.76
CA GLN A 246 35.72 -11.46 0.28
C GLN A 246 35.11 -11.91 1.62
N PRO A 247 35.85 -12.69 2.44
CA PRO A 247 35.35 -13.23 3.70
C PRO A 247 35.34 -12.18 4.81
N ARG A 248 34.32 -12.27 5.67
CA ARG A 248 34.16 -11.44 6.88
C ARG A 248 35.33 -11.70 7.83
N GLN A 249 36.18 -10.71 7.99
CA GLN A 249 37.14 -10.62 9.09
C GLN A 249 36.63 -9.64 10.16
N LEU A 250 36.86 -10.00 11.43
CA LEU A 250 36.57 -9.21 12.62
C LEU A 250 37.23 -7.82 12.55
N GLU A 251 36.41 -6.79 12.56
CA GLU A 251 36.86 -5.41 12.42
C GLU A 251 37.28 -4.81 13.76
N SER A 252 38.55 -4.36 13.80
CA SER A 252 39.15 -3.64 14.91
C SER A 252 38.60 -2.20 15.03
N SER A 253 38.60 -1.65 16.24
CA SER A 253 38.06 -0.34 16.64
C SER A 253 38.53 0.87 15.80
N ARG A 254 39.62 0.76 15.03
CA ARG A 254 40.12 1.82 14.11
C ARG A 254 39.19 2.05 12.90
N LYS A 255 38.47 1.03 12.43
CA LYS A 255 37.51 1.18 11.28
C LYS A 255 36.23 1.89 11.69
N LYS A 256 35.79 1.79 12.93
CA LYS A 256 34.62 2.54 13.42
C LYS A 256 34.84 4.06 13.38
N TRP A 257 36.08 4.49 13.65
CA TRP A 257 36.43 5.92 13.61
C TRP A 257 36.46 6.48 12.18
N GLN A 258 36.94 5.69 11.21
CA GLN A 258 36.93 6.06 9.79
C GLN A 258 35.50 6.06 9.20
N GLN A 259 34.64 5.14 9.61
CA GLN A 259 33.21 5.14 9.22
C GLN A 259 32.46 6.32 9.83
N TRP A 260 32.83 6.76 11.04
CA TRP A 260 32.28 7.97 11.65
C TRP A 260 32.74 9.23 10.91
N GLN A 261 33.97 9.30 10.50
CA GLN A 261 34.49 10.40 9.68
C GLN A 261 33.80 10.44 8.29
N GLN A 262 33.61 9.30 7.65
CA GLN A 262 32.88 9.23 6.37
C GLN A 262 31.41 9.63 6.51
N LYS A 263 30.72 9.17 7.55
CA LYS A 263 29.33 9.59 7.82
C LYS A 263 29.21 11.10 8.08
N ILE A 264 30.19 11.69 8.80
CA ILE A 264 30.23 13.14 9.03
C ILE A 264 30.51 13.87 7.71
N LEU A 265 31.39 13.37 6.86
CA LEU A 265 31.75 13.97 5.57
C LEU A 265 30.56 13.85 4.57
N ASP A 266 29.84 12.74 4.59
CA ASP A 266 28.66 12.54 3.73
C ASP A 266 27.48 13.38 4.22
N TRP A 267 27.29 13.50 5.54
CA TRP A 267 26.32 14.42 6.14
C TRP A 267 26.68 15.89 5.80
N TRP A 268 27.98 16.24 5.84
CA TRP A 268 28.48 17.55 5.43
C TRP A 268 28.21 17.83 3.95
N ARG A 269 28.48 16.85 3.06
CA ARG A 269 28.25 16.98 1.60
C ARG A 269 26.76 17.07 1.26
N SER A 270 25.91 16.35 1.95
CA SER A 270 24.46 16.39 1.74
C SER A 270 23.86 17.74 2.14
N ASN A 271 24.24 18.26 3.31
CA ASN A 271 23.72 19.54 3.83
C ASN A 271 24.37 20.78 3.17
N TYR A 272 25.49 20.62 2.50
CA TYR A 272 26.19 21.73 1.82
C TYR A 272 25.42 22.30 0.60
N LYS A 273 24.39 21.63 0.12
CA LYS A 273 23.53 22.10 -0.99
C LYS A 273 22.53 23.18 -0.57
N ASN A 274 22.16 23.30 0.70
CA ASN A 274 21.24 24.31 1.17
C ASN A 274 21.96 25.60 1.58
N GLN A 275 21.62 26.72 0.93
CA GLN A 275 22.25 28.03 1.12
C GLN A 275 22.17 28.53 2.58
N ILE A 276 21.05 28.28 3.27
CA ILE A 276 20.81 28.64 4.67
C ILE A 276 21.78 27.93 5.62
N TYR A 277 21.99 26.61 5.44
CA TYR A 277 22.92 25.83 6.27
C TYR A 277 24.37 26.26 6.08
N ARG A 278 24.76 26.67 4.87
CA ARG A 278 26.11 27.20 4.60
C ARG A 278 26.37 28.49 5.37
N VAL A 279 25.42 29.43 5.33
CA VAL A 279 25.53 30.71 6.06
C VAL A 279 25.57 30.47 7.56
N ALA A 280 24.65 29.67 8.12
CA ALA A 280 24.61 29.33 9.53
C ALA A 280 25.91 28.66 10.02
N MET A 281 26.48 27.74 9.21
CA MET A 281 27.71 27.03 9.54
C MET A 281 28.93 27.96 9.50
N ILE A 282 29.04 28.82 8.49
CA ILE A 282 30.13 29.82 8.42
C ILE A 282 30.06 30.76 9.60
N CYS A 283 28.89 31.29 9.92
CA CYS A 283 28.65 32.17 11.07
C CYS A 283 28.98 31.47 12.39
N GLY A 284 28.53 30.23 12.60
CA GLY A 284 28.83 29.45 13.80
C GLY A 284 30.34 29.18 13.98
N LEU A 285 31.01 28.81 12.90
CA LEU A 285 32.46 28.59 12.93
C LEU A 285 33.23 29.89 13.25
N THR A 286 32.80 31.02 12.66
CA THR A 286 33.40 32.33 12.91
C THR A 286 33.30 32.72 14.39
N VAL A 287 32.10 32.51 15.00
CA VAL A 287 31.86 32.80 16.43
C VAL A 287 32.76 31.91 17.32
N VAL A 288 32.85 30.64 17.02
CA VAL A 288 33.74 29.73 17.80
C VAL A 288 35.21 30.16 17.72
N ILE A 289 35.67 30.54 16.53
CA ILE A 289 37.04 31.07 16.36
C ILE A 289 37.21 32.36 17.15
N LEU A 290 36.31 33.32 17.07
CA LEU A 290 36.37 34.57 17.81
C LEU A 290 36.33 34.35 19.32
N LEU A 291 35.53 33.38 19.79
CA LEU A 291 35.48 33.03 21.21
C LEU A 291 36.80 32.45 21.71
N ILE A 292 37.41 31.53 20.95
CA ILE A 292 38.71 30.94 21.30
C ILE A 292 39.81 32.00 21.30
N VAL A 293 39.90 32.80 20.24
CA VAL A 293 40.89 33.88 20.11
C VAL A 293 40.69 34.92 21.18
N GLY A 294 39.44 35.37 21.40
CA GLY A 294 39.11 36.33 22.46
C GLY A 294 39.51 35.82 23.84
N THR A 295 39.12 34.58 24.18
CA THR A 295 39.47 33.95 25.46
C THR A 295 41.00 33.92 25.66
N GLY A 296 41.75 33.51 24.63
CA GLY A 296 43.21 33.46 24.68
C GLY A 296 43.84 34.83 24.87
N LEU A 297 43.33 35.85 24.18
CA LEU A 297 43.83 37.21 24.32
C LEU A 297 43.49 37.84 25.70
N PHE A 298 42.30 37.61 26.23
CA PHE A 298 41.94 37.99 27.60
C PHE A 298 42.81 37.34 28.65
N LEU A 299 43.12 36.05 28.48
CA LEU A 299 44.02 35.32 29.42
C LEU A 299 45.42 35.90 29.44
N ILE A 300 45.93 36.40 28.30
CA ILE A 300 47.30 36.88 28.17
C ILE A 300 47.44 38.34 28.60
N TYR A 301 46.48 39.19 28.24
CA TYR A 301 46.63 40.63 28.33
C TYR A 301 45.79 41.32 29.42
N TYR A 302 44.86 40.58 30.07
CA TYR A 302 44.07 41.15 31.17
C TYR A 302 44.61 40.71 32.53
N PRO A 303 45.01 41.68 33.40
CA PRO A 303 45.65 41.37 34.70
C PRO A 303 44.69 40.58 35.61
N GLY A 304 45.11 39.41 36.08
CA GLY A 304 44.32 38.59 37.00
C GLY A 304 43.20 37.75 36.36
N ALA A 305 43.19 37.63 35.04
CA ALA A 305 42.19 36.82 34.35
C ALA A 305 42.45 35.31 34.52
N ASP A 306 41.46 34.60 35.00
CA ASP A 306 41.38 33.14 34.99
C ASP A 306 40.72 32.66 33.70
N LEU A 307 40.91 31.39 33.32
CA LEU A 307 40.41 30.80 32.08
C LEU A 307 38.89 30.91 32.00
N TYR A 308 38.18 30.69 33.10
CA TYR A 308 36.71 30.80 33.17
C TYR A 308 36.27 32.25 32.97
N ASN A 309 36.88 33.22 33.63
CA ASN A 309 36.53 34.64 33.52
C ASN A 309 36.86 35.17 32.11
N SER A 310 37.97 34.78 31.53
CA SER A 310 38.35 35.15 30.16
C SER A 310 37.39 34.61 29.12
N PHE A 311 36.91 33.37 29.29
CA PHE A 311 35.87 32.80 28.45
C PHE A 311 34.55 33.55 28.59
N LEU A 312 34.14 33.84 29.83
CA LEU A 312 32.89 34.55 30.12
C LEU A 312 32.90 35.96 29.53
N MET A 313 34.01 36.71 29.68
CA MET A 313 34.18 38.03 29.07
C MET A 313 34.07 38.01 27.55
N SER A 314 34.76 37.08 26.90
CA SER A 314 34.68 36.92 25.45
C SER A 314 33.26 36.56 24.98
N ALA A 315 32.57 35.69 25.72
CA ALA A 315 31.18 35.29 25.42
C ALA A 315 30.23 36.47 25.61
N ILE A 316 30.36 37.28 26.67
CA ILE A 316 29.53 38.45 26.91
C ILE A 316 29.69 39.50 25.80
N LEU A 317 30.95 39.76 25.40
CA LEU A 317 31.26 40.70 24.32
C LEU A 317 30.65 40.22 22.98
N LEU A 318 30.74 38.93 22.69
CA LEU A 318 30.18 38.32 21.48
C LEU A 318 28.65 38.30 21.49
N LEU A 319 28.02 38.31 22.67
CA LEU A 319 26.55 38.44 22.78
C LEU A 319 26.08 39.89 22.67
N GLY A 320 26.98 40.85 22.40
CA GLY A 320 26.68 42.27 22.28
C GLY A 320 26.59 43.02 23.61
N GLY A 321 27.02 42.35 24.70
CA GLY A 321 27.09 42.97 26.01
C GLY A 321 28.39 43.79 26.14
N TYR A 322 28.29 45.09 26.32
CA TYR A 322 29.39 45.96 26.75
C TYR A 322 29.22 46.10 28.25
N SER A 323 29.92 45.27 29.04
CA SER A 323 29.75 45.35 30.48
C SER A 323 31.06 45.53 31.20
N ASP A 324 31.09 46.51 32.03
CA ASP A 324 32.02 46.76 33.10
C ASP A 324 31.89 45.77 34.28
N LEU A 325 31.26 44.66 34.06
CA LEU A 325 30.90 43.69 35.11
C LEU A 325 32.16 43.05 35.82
N TYR A 326 33.33 43.18 35.22
CA TYR A 326 34.57 42.54 35.75
C TYR A 326 35.79 43.48 35.82
N GLY A 327 35.59 44.78 35.89
CA GLY A 327 36.67 45.72 36.09
C GLY A 327 36.94 46.69 34.93
N ASN A 328 37.50 47.84 35.28
CA ASN A 328 37.73 48.93 34.37
C ASN A 328 38.63 48.56 33.19
N PHE A 329 38.09 48.48 32.01
CA PHE A 329 38.83 48.55 30.75
C PHE A 329 39.73 49.82 30.69
N SER A 330 39.49 50.78 31.62
CA SER A 330 40.25 52.03 31.80
C SER A 330 41.54 51.86 32.59
N ASP A 331 41.85 50.66 33.15
CA ASP A 331 43.08 50.41 33.86
C ASP A 331 44.29 50.68 32.96
N PRO A 332 45.25 51.53 33.36
CA PRO A 332 46.44 51.84 32.57
C PRO A 332 47.30 50.62 32.21
N ALA A 333 47.17 49.53 32.93
CA ALA A 333 47.84 48.27 32.63
C ALA A 333 47.33 47.54 31.34
N VAL A 334 46.16 47.93 30.83
CA VAL A 334 45.59 47.31 29.64
C VAL A 334 45.96 48.09 28.38
N PRO A 335 46.60 47.46 27.37
CA PRO A 335 47.03 48.12 26.14
C PRO A 335 45.84 48.73 25.39
N TRP A 336 46.04 49.93 24.80
CA TRP A 336 44.97 50.62 24.07
C TRP A 336 44.36 49.83 22.89
N TRP A 337 45.21 49.03 22.19
CA TRP A 337 44.76 48.18 21.08
C TRP A 337 43.85 47.07 21.57
N PHE A 338 44.01 46.58 22.80
CA PHE A 338 43.17 45.53 23.38
C PHE A 338 41.77 46.06 23.70
N ARG A 339 41.63 47.36 24.05
CA ARG A 339 40.34 48.03 24.22
C ARG A 339 39.58 48.14 22.89
N THR A 340 40.31 48.44 21.80
CA THR A 340 39.72 48.48 20.45
C THR A 340 39.31 47.08 19.98
N LEU A 341 40.02 46.04 20.37
CA LEU A 341 39.64 44.65 20.12
C LEU A 341 38.31 44.30 20.81
N GLY A 342 38.08 44.72 22.05
CA GLY A 342 36.81 44.54 22.74
C GLY A 342 35.66 45.16 21.97
N LEU A 343 35.86 46.38 21.44
CA LEU A 343 34.85 47.03 20.60
C LEU A 343 34.55 46.27 19.30
N ILE A 344 35.61 45.75 18.64
CA ILE A 344 35.48 44.95 17.44
C ILE A 344 34.72 43.65 17.76
N LEU A 345 35.01 42.99 18.89
CA LEU A 345 34.37 41.76 19.31
C LEU A 345 32.84 41.97 19.56
N THR A 346 32.47 43.12 20.20
CA THR A 346 31.08 43.50 20.43
C THR A 346 30.37 43.81 19.12
N LEU A 347 31.01 44.49 18.18
CA LEU A 347 30.45 44.79 16.86
C LEU A 347 30.25 43.51 16.04
N ALA A 348 31.21 42.59 16.09
CA ALA A 348 31.09 41.27 15.46
C ALA A 348 29.98 40.45 16.07
N GLY A 349 29.80 40.53 17.39
CA GLY A 349 28.72 39.82 18.11
C GLY A 349 27.31 40.37 17.75
N THR A 350 27.17 41.70 17.74
CA THR A 350 25.87 42.28 17.33
C THR A 350 25.51 41.98 15.89
N ALA A 351 26.49 41.97 14.98
CA ALA A 351 26.29 41.52 13.60
C ALA A 351 25.86 40.07 13.52
N PHE A 352 26.47 39.18 14.36
CA PHE A 352 26.10 37.77 14.41
C PHE A 352 24.66 37.56 14.95
N VAL A 353 24.27 38.24 16.01
CA VAL A 353 22.90 38.20 16.53
C VAL A 353 21.91 38.66 15.43
N GLY A 354 22.25 39.70 14.65
CA GLY A 354 21.47 40.13 13.51
C GLY A 354 21.31 39.04 12.44
N VAL A 355 22.36 38.29 12.14
CA VAL A 355 22.30 37.13 11.19
C VAL A 355 21.42 36.03 11.75
N ILE A 356 21.49 35.70 13.05
CA ILE A 356 20.60 34.73 13.68
C ILE A 356 19.14 35.15 13.55
N TYR A 357 18.83 36.43 13.85
CA TYR A 357 17.45 36.96 13.68
C TYR A 357 16.99 36.88 12.22
N ALA A 358 17.87 37.20 11.27
CA ALA A 358 17.54 37.11 9.85
C ALA A 358 17.24 35.65 9.45
N LEU A 359 18.08 34.68 9.87
CA LEU A 359 17.87 33.25 9.60
C LEU A 359 16.60 32.72 10.28
N LEU A 360 16.33 33.14 11.52
CA LEU A 360 15.09 32.77 12.23
C LEU A 360 13.86 33.34 11.53
N THR A 361 13.92 34.60 11.13
CA THR A 361 12.83 35.27 10.39
C THR A 361 12.61 34.61 9.04
N GLU A 362 13.68 34.28 8.31
CA GLU A 362 13.61 33.55 7.04
C GLU A 362 13.03 32.14 7.24
N ALA A 363 13.41 31.42 8.29
CA ALA A 363 12.86 30.12 8.63
C ALA A 363 11.35 30.20 8.98
N LEU A 364 10.94 31.21 9.74
CA LEU A 364 9.53 31.46 10.07
C LEU A 364 8.71 31.93 8.87
N LEU A 365 9.29 32.79 8.02
CA LEU A 365 8.68 33.24 6.78
C LEU A 365 8.59 32.12 5.74
N SER A 366 9.60 31.26 5.62
CA SER A 366 9.58 30.13 4.70
C SER A 366 8.48 29.13 5.04
N LEU A 367 8.18 28.93 6.33
CA LEU A 367 7.02 28.13 6.77
C LEU A 367 5.67 28.77 6.35
N ARG A 368 5.58 30.10 6.33
CA ARG A 368 4.38 30.82 5.88
C ARG A 368 4.31 31.03 4.37
N LEU A 369 5.47 31.04 3.69
CA LEU A 369 5.57 31.32 2.25
C LEU A 369 5.71 30.04 1.41
N GLN A 370 5.61 28.84 1.98
CA GLN A 370 5.50 27.59 1.22
C GLN A 370 4.36 27.62 0.19
N PHE A 371 3.34 28.45 0.44
CA PHE A 371 2.22 28.69 -0.48
C PHE A 371 2.58 29.56 -1.70
N LEU A 372 3.75 30.22 -1.70
CA LEU A 372 4.21 31.11 -2.77
C LEU A 372 5.39 30.55 -3.56
N GLN A 373 5.80 29.29 -3.30
CA GLN A 373 6.83 28.68 -4.14
C GLN A 373 6.29 28.51 -5.56
N PRO A 374 6.99 28.99 -6.58
CA PRO A 374 6.58 28.76 -7.95
C PRO A 374 6.56 27.24 -8.21
N ARG A 375 5.47 26.77 -8.79
CA ARG A 375 5.34 25.35 -9.17
C ARG A 375 6.47 24.96 -10.10
N PRO A 376 6.94 23.71 -10.09
CA PRO A 376 7.99 23.26 -10.99
C PRO A 376 7.55 23.44 -12.45
N PRO A 377 8.51 23.65 -13.38
CA PRO A 377 8.19 23.79 -14.78
C PRO A 377 7.61 22.48 -15.36
N VAL A 378 6.79 22.59 -16.40
CA VAL A 378 6.22 21.45 -17.11
C VAL A 378 7.34 20.63 -17.76
N PRO A 379 7.40 19.31 -17.54
CA PRO A 379 8.38 18.44 -18.19
C PRO A 379 8.25 18.46 -19.71
N LEU A 380 9.37 18.38 -20.43
CA LEU A 380 9.38 18.43 -21.89
C LEU A 380 9.09 17.07 -22.55
N GLN A 381 9.41 15.96 -21.88
CA GLN A 381 9.26 14.60 -22.42
C GLN A 381 9.17 13.56 -21.28
N ASP A 382 8.72 12.35 -21.61
CA ASP A 382 8.68 11.17 -20.74
C ASP A 382 7.91 11.39 -19.41
N HIS A 383 6.87 12.19 -19.44
CA HIS A 383 6.04 12.52 -18.29
C HIS A 383 4.62 11.98 -18.42
N VAL A 384 3.92 11.97 -17.31
CA VAL A 384 2.50 11.61 -17.23
C VAL A 384 1.66 12.88 -17.23
N ILE A 385 0.66 12.95 -18.09
CA ILE A 385 -0.35 14.01 -18.08
C ILE A 385 -1.58 13.47 -17.34
N LEU A 386 -2.00 14.17 -16.29
CA LEU A 386 -3.16 13.81 -15.49
C LEU A 386 -4.24 14.88 -15.65
N ILE A 387 -5.37 14.51 -16.28
CA ILE A 387 -6.52 15.39 -16.50
C ILE A 387 -7.63 15.03 -15.52
N GLY A 388 -8.07 16.02 -14.73
CA GLY A 388 -9.06 15.85 -13.67
C GLY A 388 -8.41 15.67 -12.30
N LEU A 389 -8.38 16.75 -11.50
CA LEU A 389 -7.77 16.80 -10.17
C LEU A 389 -8.79 16.83 -9.03
N GLY A 390 -9.93 16.14 -9.21
CA GLY A 390 -10.83 15.81 -8.11
C GLY A 390 -10.19 14.83 -7.13
N SER A 391 -10.95 14.26 -6.17
CA SER A 391 -10.43 13.35 -5.14
C SER A 391 -9.63 12.17 -5.71
N VAL A 392 -10.12 11.49 -6.74
CA VAL A 392 -9.38 10.42 -7.44
C VAL A 392 -8.07 10.94 -8.02
N GLY A 393 -8.15 12.09 -8.74
CA GLY A 393 -6.98 12.65 -9.42
C GLY A 393 -5.89 13.07 -8.48
N GLN A 394 -6.24 13.62 -7.34
CA GLN A 394 -5.28 13.97 -6.29
C GLN A 394 -4.58 12.71 -5.77
N LYS A 395 -5.36 11.65 -5.49
CA LYS A 395 -4.78 10.38 -5.01
C LYS A 395 -3.90 9.69 -6.05
N VAL A 396 -4.31 9.71 -7.32
CA VAL A 396 -3.48 9.22 -8.44
C VAL A 396 -2.18 10.05 -8.55
N ALA A 397 -2.26 11.37 -8.39
CA ALA A 397 -1.07 12.23 -8.44
C ALA A 397 -0.12 11.96 -7.28
N GLU A 398 -0.62 11.76 -6.05
CA GLU A 398 0.19 11.35 -4.90
C GLU A 398 0.94 10.04 -5.16
N LEU A 399 0.23 9.01 -5.65
CA LEU A 399 0.84 7.73 -5.99
C LEU A 399 1.89 7.86 -7.10
N LEU A 400 1.62 8.65 -8.13
CA LEU A 400 2.59 8.89 -9.21
C LEU A 400 3.83 9.63 -8.71
N GLN A 401 3.69 10.55 -7.75
CA GLN A 401 4.82 11.22 -7.09
C GLN A 401 5.59 10.24 -6.20
N GLU A 402 4.92 9.38 -5.45
CA GLU A 402 5.55 8.31 -4.66
C GLU A 402 6.39 7.39 -5.57
N PHE A 403 5.87 7.08 -6.75
CA PHE A 403 6.59 6.34 -7.80
C PHE A 403 7.61 7.20 -8.57
N GLN A 404 7.82 8.45 -8.16
CA GLN A 404 8.79 9.39 -8.76
C GLN A 404 8.60 9.57 -10.29
N GLN A 405 7.35 9.48 -10.77
CA GLN A 405 7.07 9.72 -12.17
C GLN A 405 7.01 11.25 -12.44
N PRO A 406 7.69 11.76 -13.47
CA PRO A 406 7.47 13.14 -13.91
C PRO A 406 5.99 13.32 -14.26
N LEU A 407 5.34 14.32 -13.67
CA LEU A 407 3.88 14.46 -13.71
C LEU A 407 3.52 15.92 -14.01
N VAL A 408 2.47 16.12 -14.80
CA VAL A 408 1.79 17.41 -14.96
C VAL A 408 0.30 17.22 -14.78
N GLY A 409 -0.31 18.06 -13.94
CA GLY A 409 -1.76 18.06 -13.71
C GLY A 409 -2.46 19.10 -14.57
N ILE A 410 -3.62 18.72 -15.11
CA ILE A 410 -4.51 19.65 -15.82
C ILE A 410 -5.84 19.69 -15.07
N SER A 411 -6.25 20.90 -14.65
CA SER A 411 -7.58 21.17 -14.14
C SER A 411 -8.39 21.98 -15.13
N LEU A 412 -9.59 21.51 -15.41
CA LEU A 412 -10.56 22.24 -16.21
C LEU A 412 -11.41 23.20 -15.36
N GLU A 413 -11.34 23.04 -14.04
CA GLU A 413 -11.99 23.94 -13.07
C GLU A 413 -11.06 25.11 -12.75
N THR A 414 -11.61 26.31 -12.72
CA THR A 414 -10.86 27.55 -12.49
C THR A 414 -10.55 27.81 -11.01
N GLU A 415 -11.21 27.11 -10.09
CA GLU A 415 -11.10 27.31 -8.64
C GLU A 415 -10.51 26.09 -7.92
N LEU A 416 -9.30 25.70 -8.29
CA LEU A 416 -8.54 24.77 -7.45
C LEU A 416 -7.83 25.49 -6.33
N GLU A 417 -7.91 24.93 -5.13
CA GLU A 417 -7.15 25.45 -3.99
C GLU A 417 -5.63 25.42 -4.28
N PRO A 418 -4.91 26.55 -4.06
CA PRO A 418 -3.51 26.71 -4.46
C PRO A 418 -2.55 25.67 -3.83
N HIS A 419 -2.94 25.06 -2.73
CA HIS A 419 -2.09 24.12 -1.98
C HIS A 419 -2.24 22.64 -2.40
N ILE A 420 -3.10 22.34 -3.36
CA ILE A 420 -3.19 20.99 -3.89
C ILE A 420 -1.91 20.64 -4.62
N LEU A 421 -1.18 19.65 -4.13
CA LEU A 421 0.05 19.10 -4.73
C LEU A 421 1.06 20.19 -5.18
N PRO A 422 1.69 20.93 -4.27
CA PRO A 422 2.55 22.06 -4.61
C PRO A 422 3.80 21.67 -5.39
N GLN A 423 4.21 20.41 -5.33
CA GLN A 423 5.38 19.86 -6.03
C GLN A 423 5.09 19.42 -7.47
N MET A 424 3.87 19.61 -7.97
CA MET A 424 3.45 19.22 -9.30
C MET A 424 3.21 20.45 -10.18
N PRO A 425 3.69 20.47 -11.45
CA PRO A 425 3.24 21.46 -12.44
C PRO A 425 1.73 21.35 -12.61
N LEU A 426 1.04 22.48 -12.56
CA LEU A 426 -0.40 22.54 -12.73
C LEU A 426 -0.76 23.54 -13.82
N ILE A 427 -1.57 23.08 -14.76
CA ILE A 427 -2.15 23.89 -15.83
C ILE A 427 -3.66 23.99 -15.58
N THR A 428 -4.17 25.20 -15.58
CA THR A 428 -5.61 25.45 -15.41
C THR A 428 -6.16 26.13 -16.65
N GLY A 429 -7.33 25.71 -17.13
CA GLY A 429 -7.95 26.33 -18.29
C GLY A 429 -8.74 25.39 -19.18
N LYS A 430 -8.95 25.82 -20.44
CA LYS A 430 -9.67 25.02 -21.43
C LYS A 430 -8.83 23.83 -21.87
N LEU A 431 -9.48 22.71 -22.19
CA LEU A 431 -8.84 21.41 -22.50
C LEU A 431 -7.75 21.52 -23.57
N ILE A 432 -8.07 22.02 -24.76
CA ILE A 432 -7.15 22.02 -25.90
C ILE A 432 -5.85 22.82 -25.64
N PRO A 433 -5.91 24.10 -25.22
CA PRO A 433 -4.70 24.86 -24.89
C PRO A 433 -3.89 24.26 -23.75
N SER A 434 -4.56 23.62 -22.79
CA SER A 434 -3.90 23.01 -21.63
C SER A 434 -3.12 21.73 -22.05
N LEU A 435 -3.64 20.93 -22.96
CA LEU A 435 -2.94 19.77 -23.51
C LEU A 435 -1.70 20.15 -24.30
N ASP A 436 -1.77 21.24 -25.10
CA ASP A 436 -0.60 21.77 -25.82
C ASP A 436 0.49 22.24 -24.85
N GLN A 437 0.12 22.99 -23.81
CA GLN A 437 1.05 23.45 -22.77
C GLN A 437 1.65 22.29 -21.96
N ALA A 438 0.92 21.18 -21.83
CA ALA A 438 1.38 19.97 -21.16
C ALA A 438 2.30 19.09 -22.02
N ASN A 439 2.69 19.51 -23.23
CA ASN A 439 3.54 18.74 -24.15
C ASN A 439 2.97 17.36 -24.50
N LEU A 440 1.69 17.29 -24.91
CA LEU A 440 0.97 16.05 -25.21
C LEU A 440 1.73 15.11 -26.17
N ALA A 441 2.39 15.68 -27.20
CA ALA A 441 3.09 14.91 -28.21
C ALA A 441 4.29 14.09 -27.69
N THR A 442 4.84 14.44 -26.54
CA THR A 442 6.04 13.82 -25.94
C THR A 442 5.74 13.14 -24.59
N ALA A 443 4.48 13.11 -24.18
CA ALA A 443 4.06 12.47 -22.95
C ALA A 443 4.23 10.94 -23.04
N LYS A 444 4.70 10.31 -21.97
CA LYS A 444 4.77 8.85 -21.81
C LYS A 444 3.38 8.24 -21.64
N SER A 445 2.54 8.90 -20.84
CA SER A 445 1.20 8.43 -20.52
C SER A 445 0.23 9.59 -20.35
N ILE A 446 -1.03 9.34 -20.65
CA ILE A 446 -2.13 10.30 -20.49
C ILE A 446 -3.23 9.63 -19.69
N ILE A 447 -3.65 10.26 -18.60
CA ILE A 447 -4.71 9.78 -17.69
C ILE A 447 -5.84 10.80 -17.73
N ALA A 448 -7.01 10.41 -18.22
CA ALA A 448 -8.22 11.23 -18.18
C ALA A 448 -9.21 10.62 -17.19
N ILE A 449 -9.40 11.30 -16.06
CA ILE A 449 -10.21 10.83 -14.92
C ILE A 449 -11.15 11.92 -14.39
N THR A 450 -11.65 12.76 -15.29
CA THR A 450 -12.66 13.75 -14.94
C THR A 450 -14.00 13.06 -14.59
N ARG A 451 -14.93 13.82 -14.03
CA ARG A 451 -16.32 13.35 -13.79
C ARG A 451 -17.15 13.27 -15.07
N ASP A 452 -16.69 13.87 -16.15
CA ASP A 452 -17.38 13.88 -17.44
C ASP A 452 -16.72 12.88 -18.40
N GLU A 453 -17.44 11.79 -18.70
CA GLU A 453 -16.97 10.73 -19.61
C GLU A 453 -16.73 11.25 -21.04
N MET A 454 -17.48 12.26 -21.48
CA MET A 454 -17.30 12.84 -22.81
C MET A 454 -15.98 13.61 -22.91
N VAL A 455 -15.61 14.31 -21.86
CA VAL A 455 -14.28 14.94 -21.76
C VAL A 455 -13.17 13.89 -21.76
N ASN A 456 -13.35 12.80 -21.00
CA ASN A 456 -12.35 11.71 -20.98
C ASN A 456 -12.21 11.06 -22.36
N LEU A 457 -13.32 10.86 -23.08
CA LEU A 457 -13.32 10.37 -24.47
C LEU A 457 -12.61 11.36 -25.42
N GLU A 458 -12.94 12.65 -25.32
CA GLU A 458 -12.30 13.70 -26.16
C GLU A 458 -10.79 13.71 -25.96
N VAL A 459 -10.32 13.67 -24.71
CA VAL A 459 -8.89 13.52 -24.38
C VAL A 459 -8.29 12.27 -25.02
N GLY A 460 -8.99 11.13 -24.93
CA GLY A 460 -8.54 9.88 -25.51
C GLY A 460 -8.33 9.95 -27.03
N LEU A 461 -9.28 10.53 -27.75
CA LEU A 461 -9.21 10.69 -29.19
C LEU A 461 -8.11 11.69 -29.61
N MET A 462 -7.96 12.79 -28.86
CA MET A 462 -6.89 13.76 -29.08
C MET A 462 -5.51 13.15 -28.82
N ALA A 463 -5.35 12.40 -27.73
CA ALA A 463 -4.13 11.72 -27.37
C ALA A 463 -3.73 10.70 -28.45
N GLN A 464 -4.66 9.86 -28.90
CA GLN A 464 -4.39 8.88 -29.96
C GLN A 464 -3.94 9.54 -31.27
N ARG A 465 -4.49 10.73 -31.60
CA ARG A 465 -4.10 11.47 -32.80
C ARG A 465 -2.74 12.13 -32.67
N ALA A 466 -2.44 12.73 -31.51
CA ALA A 466 -1.21 13.51 -31.31
C ALA A 466 -0.01 12.66 -30.91
N ASN A 467 -0.26 11.58 -30.15
CA ASN A 467 0.78 10.69 -29.62
C ASN A 467 0.26 9.24 -29.54
N PRO A 468 0.20 8.52 -30.69
CA PRO A 468 -0.30 7.14 -30.73
C PRO A 468 0.51 6.13 -29.90
N GLN A 469 1.74 6.48 -29.54
CA GLN A 469 2.64 5.61 -28.76
C GLN A 469 2.47 5.81 -27.24
N SER A 470 1.77 6.87 -26.84
CA SER A 470 1.52 7.12 -25.41
C SER A 470 0.56 6.09 -24.85
N ARG A 471 0.78 5.75 -23.58
CA ARG A 471 -0.16 4.90 -22.83
C ARG A 471 -1.35 5.73 -22.41
N LEU A 472 -2.54 5.31 -22.81
CA LEU A 472 -3.78 6.01 -22.54
C LEU A 472 -4.58 5.29 -21.48
N VAL A 473 -4.95 6.01 -20.41
CA VAL A 473 -5.79 5.51 -19.31
C VAL A 473 -7.02 6.39 -19.22
N LEU A 474 -8.20 5.79 -19.38
CA LEU A 474 -9.49 6.50 -19.39
C LEU A 474 -10.39 5.97 -18.29
N ARG A 475 -10.98 6.90 -17.55
CA ARG A 475 -12.05 6.60 -16.60
C ARG A 475 -13.39 6.59 -17.31
N THR A 476 -14.17 5.55 -17.06
CA THR A 476 -15.57 5.46 -17.47
C THR A 476 -16.44 5.11 -16.26
N PHE A 477 -17.73 5.39 -16.39
CA PHE A 477 -18.74 4.97 -15.42
C PHE A 477 -19.65 3.92 -16.03
N ALA A 478 -20.10 4.14 -17.29
CA ALA A 478 -21.02 3.27 -17.99
C ALA A 478 -20.32 2.06 -18.63
N GLN A 479 -20.79 0.84 -18.31
CA GLN A 479 -20.20 -0.40 -18.82
C GLN A 479 -20.29 -0.50 -20.35
N ARG A 480 -21.40 -0.05 -20.96
CA ARG A 480 -21.58 -0.06 -22.42
C ARG A 480 -20.55 0.85 -23.11
N LEU A 481 -20.34 2.04 -22.57
CA LEU A 481 -19.35 2.97 -23.11
C LEU A 481 -17.94 2.40 -22.97
N SER A 482 -17.63 1.78 -21.84
CA SER A 482 -16.34 1.12 -21.58
C SER A 482 -16.05 0.03 -22.63
N GLN A 483 -17.02 -0.82 -22.94
CA GLN A 483 -16.88 -1.88 -23.95
C GLN A 483 -16.71 -1.32 -25.37
N ASN A 484 -17.47 -0.30 -25.74
CA ASN A 484 -17.36 0.35 -27.03
C ASN A 484 -16.02 1.06 -27.18
N LEU A 485 -15.55 1.75 -26.15
CA LEU A 485 -14.25 2.42 -26.15
C LEU A 485 -13.10 1.42 -26.23
N ALA A 486 -13.18 0.26 -25.57
CA ALA A 486 -12.15 -0.78 -25.68
C ALA A 486 -12.02 -1.32 -27.11
N GLN A 487 -13.10 -1.33 -27.90
CA GLN A 487 -13.06 -1.68 -29.31
C GLN A 487 -12.47 -0.54 -30.17
N LEU A 488 -12.81 0.72 -29.86
CA LEU A 488 -12.36 1.88 -30.59
C LEU A 488 -10.88 2.21 -30.30
N LEU A 489 -10.44 2.00 -29.07
CA LEU A 489 -9.10 2.32 -28.55
C LEU A 489 -8.45 1.07 -27.97
N PRO A 490 -8.07 0.07 -28.78
CA PRO A 490 -7.65 -1.26 -28.28
C PRO A 490 -6.32 -1.24 -27.49
N GLN A 491 -5.53 -0.18 -27.61
CA GLN A 491 -4.27 -0.01 -26.87
C GLN A 491 -4.44 0.80 -25.57
N SER A 492 -5.67 1.24 -25.26
CA SER A 492 -5.96 2.03 -24.06
C SER A 492 -6.40 1.14 -22.88
N HIS A 493 -6.11 1.62 -21.69
CA HIS A 493 -6.61 1.03 -20.45
C HIS A 493 -7.88 1.78 -20.03
N ILE A 494 -9.04 1.17 -20.28
CA ILE A 494 -10.34 1.72 -19.91
C ILE A 494 -10.76 1.07 -18.60
N LEU A 495 -10.92 1.89 -17.56
CA LEU A 495 -11.22 1.43 -16.21
C LEU A 495 -12.55 2.01 -15.74
N SER A 496 -13.47 1.12 -15.36
CA SER A 496 -14.70 1.51 -14.67
C SER A 496 -14.43 1.62 -13.17
N ALA A 497 -14.49 2.85 -12.66
CA ALA A 497 -14.29 3.09 -11.23
C ALA A 497 -15.33 2.36 -10.37
N TYR A 498 -16.58 2.36 -10.79
CA TYR A 498 -17.68 1.75 -10.02
C TYR A 498 -17.63 0.22 -10.01
N SER A 499 -17.25 -0.41 -11.12
CA SER A 499 -17.11 -1.87 -11.16
C SER A 499 -16.05 -2.35 -10.17
N LEU A 500 -14.90 -1.65 -10.11
CA LEU A 500 -13.81 -2.00 -9.18
C LEU A 500 -14.24 -1.80 -7.72
N THR A 501 -14.93 -0.69 -7.45
CA THR A 501 -15.34 -0.33 -6.08
C THR A 501 -16.47 -1.21 -5.56
N ALA A 502 -17.41 -1.61 -6.42
CA ALA A 502 -18.58 -2.40 -6.02
C ALA A 502 -18.21 -3.74 -5.38
N GLU A 503 -17.13 -4.37 -5.83
CA GLU A 503 -16.64 -5.62 -5.25
C GLU A 503 -16.15 -5.42 -3.80
N ALA A 504 -15.53 -4.27 -3.50
CA ALA A 504 -15.16 -3.93 -2.13
C ALA A 504 -16.39 -3.65 -1.24
N PHE A 505 -17.42 -2.97 -1.78
CA PHE A 505 -18.68 -2.77 -1.07
C PHE A 505 -19.41 -4.09 -0.78
N ALA A 506 -19.41 -5.00 -1.75
CA ALA A 506 -19.97 -6.32 -1.56
C ALA A 506 -19.22 -7.12 -0.47
N GLY A 507 -17.90 -7.20 -0.55
CA GLY A 507 -17.09 -7.86 0.49
C GLY A 507 -17.32 -7.25 1.87
N ALA A 508 -17.32 -5.93 1.98
CA ALA A 508 -17.58 -5.24 3.24
C ALA A 508 -18.98 -5.52 3.83
N ALA A 509 -19.98 -5.77 3.00
CA ALA A 509 -21.32 -6.10 3.46
C ALA A 509 -21.38 -7.46 4.17
N PHE A 510 -20.43 -8.36 3.91
CA PHE A 510 -20.30 -9.62 4.64
C PHE A 510 -19.59 -9.50 5.99
N GLY A 511 -19.02 -8.36 6.31
CA GLY A 511 -18.28 -8.13 7.56
C GLY A 511 -16.79 -7.95 7.35
N GLU A 512 -16.35 -8.05 6.10
CA GLU A 512 -14.96 -7.95 5.71
C GLU A 512 -14.42 -6.51 5.83
N ASN A 513 -13.18 -6.38 6.31
CA ASN A 513 -12.47 -5.11 6.27
C ASN A 513 -11.56 -5.07 5.04
N ILE A 514 -11.98 -4.35 4.00
CA ILE A 514 -11.24 -4.23 2.74
C ILE A 514 -10.21 -3.09 2.86
N LEU A 515 -8.94 -3.44 2.93
CA LEU A 515 -7.83 -2.50 3.06
C LEU A 515 -7.41 -1.90 1.71
N SER A 516 -7.45 -2.69 0.64
CA SER A 516 -7.05 -2.28 -0.71
C SER A 516 -7.60 -3.26 -1.75
N LEU A 517 -7.50 -2.87 -3.01
CA LEU A 517 -7.81 -3.76 -4.13
C LEU A 517 -6.87 -3.48 -5.32
N PHE A 518 -6.68 -4.50 -6.15
CA PHE A 518 -5.98 -4.38 -7.42
C PHE A 518 -6.49 -5.41 -8.41
N ARG A 519 -6.20 -5.22 -9.70
CA ARG A 519 -6.69 -6.10 -10.76
C ARG A 519 -5.57 -6.96 -11.30
N LEU A 520 -5.79 -8.28 -11.30
CA LEU A 520 -4.91 -9.24 -11.95
C LEU A 520 -5.67 -9.91 -13.10
N GLN A 521 -5.16 -9.76 -14.31
CA GLN A 521 -5.85 -10.24 -15.51
C GLN A 521 -7.29 -9.68 -15.58
N ASN A 522 -8.30 -10.51 -15.44
CA ASN A 522 -9.71 -10.12 -15.45
C ASN A 522 -10.38 -10.24 -14.07
N GLN A 523 -9.60 -10.54 -13.01
CA GLN A 523 -10.14 -10.72 -11.66
C GLN A 523 -9.69 -9.56 -10.76
N THR A 524 -10.59 -9.09 -9.90
CA THR A 524 -10.26 -8.17 -8.82
C THR A 524 -9.80 -8.97 -7.62
N ILE A 525 -8.66 -8.58 -7.07
CA ILE A 525 -8.11 -9.14 -5.85
C ILE A 525 -8.30 -8.12 -4.74
N LEU A 526 -8.97 -8.54 -3.69
CA LEU A 526 -9.24 -7.76 -2.50
C LEU A 526 -8.17 -8.07 -1.43
N VAL A 527 -7.64 -7.05 -0.81
CA VAL A 527 -6.78 -7.15 0.38
C VAL A 527 -7.69 -7.06 1.60
N THR A 528 -7.97 -8.18 2.21
CA THR A 528 -9.03 -8.33 3.22
C THR A 528 -8.44 -8.67 4.57
N GLU A 529 -8.90 -7.99 5.61
CA GLU A 529 -8.50 -8.19 6.99
C GLU A 529 -9.59 -8.90 7.79
N TYR A 530 -9.17 -9.89 8.57
CA TYR A 530 -10.00 -10.65 9.50
C TYR A 530 -9.46 -10.51 10.92
N ASN A 531 -10.35 -10.29 11.88
CA ASN A 531 -10.07 -10.48 13.30
C ASN A 531 -10.77 -11.77 13.73
N ILE A 532 -9.99 -12.80 14.05
CA ILE A 532 -10.51 -14.16 14.27
C ILE A 532 -11.30 -14.22 15.57
N GLU A 533 -12.56 -14.60 15.50
CA GLU A 533 -13.42 -14.85 16.64
C GLU A 533 -13.53 -16.36 16.93
N ALA A 534 -13.97 -16.73 18.15
CA ALA A 534 -14.04 -18.13 18.60
C ALA A 534 -14.92 -19.02 17.71
N MET A 535 -15.94 -18.43 17.07
CA MET A 535 -16.92 -19.16 16.24
C MET A 535 -16.67 -18.99 14.73
N ASP A 536 -15.58 -18.32 14.35
CA ASP A 536 -15.24 -18.10 12.94
C ASP A 536 -14.85 -19.38 12.22
N THR A 537 -15.18 -19.45 10.93
CA THR A 537 -14.80 -20.54 10.03
C THR A 537 -13.27 -20.69 9.89
N LEU A 538 -12.51 -19.65 10.18
CA LEU A 538 -11.05 -19.61 10.14
C LEU A 538 -10.40 -20.07 11.45
N CYS A 539 -11.13 -20.04 12.58
CA CYS A 539 -10.56 -20.38 13.89
C CYS A 539 -10.13 -21.85 13.96
N GLY A 540 -8.91 -22.11 14.40
CA GLY A 540 -8.34 -23.45 14.52
C GLY A 540 -7.76 -24.03 13.23
N LEU A 541 -7.88 -23.38 12.05
CA LEU A 541 -7.29 -23.83 10.81
C LEU A 541 -5.79 -23.49 10.72
N LEU A 542 -5.04 -24.32 9.99
CA LEU A 542 -3.70 -23.97 9.54
C LEU A 542 -3.77 -22.94 8.41
N LEU A 543 -2.79 -22.06 8.29
CA LEU A 543 -2.73 -21.12 7.16
C LEU A 543 -2.64 -21.85 5.80
N SER A 544 -2.09 -23.06 5.73
CA SER A 544 -2.15 -23.91 4.53
C SER A 544 -3.57 -24.36 4.20
N GLU A 545 -4.40 -24.65 5.19
CA GLU A 545 -5.82 -24.99 5.00
C GLU A 545 -6.61 -23.78 4.52
N VAL A 546 -6.33 -22.62 5.09
CA VAL A 546 -6.92 -21.35 4.64
C VAL A 546 -6.50 -21.03 3.20
N ALA A 547 -5.20 -21.14 2.91
CA ALA A 547 -4.65 -20.78 1.60
C ALA A 547 -5.21 -21.67 0.48
N TYR A 548 -5.07 -22.96 0.63
CA TYR A 548 -5.41 -23.91 -0.45
C TYR A 548 -6.88 -24.34 -0.41
N GLY A 549 -7.48 -24.40 0.77
CA GLY A 549 -8.89 -24.76 0.94
C GLY A 549 -9.85 -23.69 0.44
N TYR A 550 -9.56 -22.43 0.70
CA TYR A 550 -10.38 -21.30 0.27
C TYR A 550 -9.83 -20.59 -0.99
N GLY A 551 -8.61 -20.93 -1.45
CA GLY A 551 -7.97 -20.29 -2.61
C GLY A 551 -7.62 -18.81 -2.35
N VAL A 552 -7.08 -18.52 -1.17
CA VAL A 552 -6.66 -17.18 -0.76
C VAL A 552 -5.20 -17.16 -0.37
N VAL A 553 -4.57 -15.98 -0.32
CA VAL A 553 -3.14 -15.86 -0.01
C VAL A 553 -2.94 -15.12 1.31
N PRO A 554 -2.59 -15.81 2.41
CA PRO A 554 -2.25 -15.16 3.66
C PRO A 554 -0.96 -14.32 3.51
N ILE A 555 -1.04 -13.02 3.83
CA ILE A 555 0.08 -12.08 3.71
C ILE A 555 0.52 -11.48 5.05
N LEU A 556 -0.37 -11.49 6.05
CA LEU A 556 -0.06 -11.10 7.43
C LEU A 556 -0.81 -12.01 8.39
N ALA A 557 -0.16 -12.46 9.45
CA ALA A 557 -0.81 -13.11 10.59
C ALA A 557 -0.11 -12.68 11.89
N ASN A 558 -0.82 -11.98 12.76
CA ASN A 558 -0.33 -11.50 14.04
C ASN A 558 -1.06 -12.21 15.17
N ALA A 559 -0.34 -12.96 15.97
CA ALA A 559 -0.86 -13.57 17.18
C ALA A 559 -0.88 -12.56 18.34
N VAL A 560 -1.97 -12.47 19.05
CA VAL A 560 -2.17 -11.56 20.21
C VAL A 560 -1.13 -11.80 21.31
N GLU A 561 -0.72 -13.05 21.53
CA GLU A 561 0.23 -13.41 22.58
C GLU A 561 1.71 -13.21 22.23
N ARG A 562 2.05 -13.01 20.96
CA ARG A 562 3.43 -12.83 20.49
C ARG A 562 3.67 -11.38 20.08
N SER A 563 3.69 -10.50 21.07
CA SER A 563 4.09 -9.10 20.98
C SER A 563 5.44 -8.97 20.27
N GLU A 564 5.52 -8.06 19.28
CA GLU A 564 6.70 -7.44 18.66
C GLU A 564 7.20 -7.93 17.29
N SER A 565 6.81 -9.04 16.71
CA SER A 565 7.23 -9.34 15.34
C SER A 565 6.07 -9.22 14.35
N ARG A 566 6.11 -8.17 13.50
CA ARG A 566 5.27 -8.05 12.31
C ARG A 566 5.50 -9.28 11.43
N ASN A 567 4.54 -10.18 11.40
CA ASN A 567 4.68 -11.45 10.68
C ASN A 567 4.10 -11.32 9.26
N LEU A 568 4.75 -10.50 8.44
CA LEU A 568 4.47 -10.44 6.99
C LEU A 568 4.98 -11.72 6.33
N MET A 569 4.23 -12.22 5.35
CA MET A 569 4.46 -13.49 4.67
C MET A 569 4.59 -14.67 5.66
N PRO A 570 3.53 -14.89 6.48
CA PRO A 570 3.56 -15.89 7.56
C PRO A 570 3.83 -17.29 7.04
N SER A 571 4.37 -18.14 7.92
CA SER A 571 4.53 -19.56 7.59
C SER A 571 3.17 -20.24 7.50
N GLU A 572 2.99 -21.07 6.50
CA GLU A 572 1.77 -21.87 6.28
C GLU A 572 1.45 -22.85 7.42
N ASP A 573 2.42 -23.12 8.31
CA ASP A 573 2.27 -24.02 9.49
C ASP A 573 1.62 -23.31 10.68
N LEU A 574 1.38 -22.01 10.60
CA LEU A 574 0.75 -21.27 11.69
C LEU A 574 -0.72 -21.65 11.78
N ARG A 575 -1.17 -22.00 12.99
CA ARG A 575 -2.58 -22.28 13.30
C ARG A 575 -3.21 -21.01 13.86
N LEU A 576 -4.34 -20.64 13.29
CA LEU A 576 -5.11 -19.49 13.72
C LEU A 576 -5.82 -19.74 15.04
N ALA A 577 -5.80 -18.76 15.93
CA ALA A 577 -6.46 -18.78 17.22
C ALA A 577 -7.40 -17.57 17.34
N GLU A 578 -8.29 -17.64 18.32
CA GLU A 578 -9.15 -16.51 18.70
C GLU A 578 -8.30 -15.28 19.04
N GLY A 579 -8.70 -14.12 18.53
CA GLY A 579 -8.02 -12.84 18.70
C GLY A 579 -6.88 -12.60 17.68
N ASP A 580 -6.50 -13.59 16.89
CA ASP A 580 -5.49 -13.37 15.83
C ASP A 580 -6.03 -12.44 14.75
N ARG A 581 -5.13 -11.62 14.21
CA ARG A 581 -5.39 -10.76 13.07
C ARG A 581 -4.76 -11.37 11.82
N LEU A 582 -5.58 -11.60 10.79
CA LEU A 582 -5.18 -12.19 9.53
C LEU A 582 -5.46 -11.22 8.37
N VAL A 583 -4.50 -11.03 7.45
CA VAL A 583 -4.76 -10.34 6.17
C VAL A 583 -4.48 -11.30 5.03
N VAL A 584 -5.44 -11.38 4.12
CA VAL A 584 -5.37 -12.25 2.93
C VAL A 584 -5.58 -11.47 1.64
N LEU A 585 -5.03 -11.98 0.55
CA LEU A 585 -5.45 -11.62 -0.80
C LEU A 585 -6.49 -12.64 -1.25
N ALA A 586 -7.64 -12.18 -1.68
CA ALA A 586 -8.75 -13.05 -2.07
C ALA A 586 -9.51 -12.50 -3.28
N THR A 587 -10.08 -13.39 -4.07
CA THR A 587 -11.18 -13.05 -4.99
C THR A 587 -12.50 -13.05 -4.23
N ILE A 588 -13.55 -12.52 -4.84
CA ILE A 588 -14.92 -12.61 -4.28
C ILE A 588 -15.29 -14.06 -4.00
N GLU A 589 -14.94 -15.00 -4.87
CA GLU A 589 -15.24 -16.42 -4.65
C GLU A 589 -14.50 -16.99 -3.44
N GLY A 590 -13.24 -16.61 -3.22
CA GLY A 590 -12.48 -17.00 -2.03
C GLY A 590 -13.12 -16.49 -0.75
N LEU A 591 -13.56 -15.20 -0.72
CA LEU A 591 -14.28 -14.63 0.42
C LEU A 591 -15.59 -15.36 0.68
N ARG A 592 -16.38 -15.65 -0.36
CA ARG A 592 -17.62 -16.42 -0.25
C ARG A 592 -17.42 -17.78 0.41
N LYS A 593 -16.36 -18.49 0.03
CA LYS A 593 -16.03 -19.80 0.60
C LYS A 593 -15.59 -19.71 2.06
N ILE A 594 -14.83 -18.67 2.43
CA ILE A 594 -14.49 -18.39 3.83
C ILE A 594 -15.77 -18.20 4.64
N GLU A 595 -16.68 -17.37 4.14
CA GLU A 595 -17.95 -17.07 4.81
C GLU A 595 -18.81 -18.33 4.99
N ALA A 596 -18.90 -19.15 3.93
CA ALA A 596 -19.65 -20.40 3.97
C ALA A 596 -18.94 -21.53 4.76
N GLY A 597 -17.67 -21.37 5.09
CA GLY A 597 -16.85 -22.46 5.66
C GLY A 597 -16.60 -23.62 4.69
N GLU A 598 -16.71 -23.38 3.38
CA GLU A 598 -16.58 -24.39 2.34
C GLU A 598 -15.13 -24.58 1.91
N LEU A 599 -14.39 -25.43 2.60
CA LEU A 599 -13.08 -25.88 2.16
C LEU A 599 -13.20 -26.78 0.92
N GLY A 600 -12.45 -26.52 -0.15
CA GLY A 600 -12.47 -27.42 -1.30
C GLY A 600 -12.15 -26.85 -2.66
N ILE A 601 -11.57 -25.63 -2.76
CA ILE A 601 -11.04 -25.13 -4.04
C ILE A 601 -9.94 -26.08 -4.54
N THR A 602 -9.02 -26.46 -3.66
CA THR A 602 -7.99 -27.47 -3.96
C THR A 602 -8.29 -28.71 -3.16
N PRO A 603 -8.42 -29.90 -3.79
CA PRO A 603 -8.70 -31.12 -3.06
C PRO A 603 -7.47 -31.62 -2.29
N GLN A 604 -7.71 -32.15 -1.10
CA GLN A 604 -6.70 -32.90 -0.33
C GLN A 604 -6.61 -34.33 -0.86
N GLN A 605 -5.81 -34.55 -1.88
CA GLN A 605 -5.68 -35.82 -2.58
C GLN A 605 -4.30 -36.46 -2.44
N TRP A 606 -3.49 -35.98 -1.52
CA TRP A 606 -2.11 -36.41 -1.40
C TRP A 606 -1.81 -36.91 0.00
N GLN A 607 -1.01 -37.99 0.07
CA GLN A 607 -0.46 -38.53 1.30
C GLN A 607 1.06 -38.63 1.17
N ILE A 608 1.75 -38.78 2.29
CA ILE A 608 3.18 -39.10 2.28
C ILE A 608 3.41 -40.50 2.81
N GLN A 609 4.28 -41.25 2.13
CA GLN A 609 4.88 -42.46 2.62
C GLN A 609 6.28 -42.10 3.12
N VAL A 610 6.58 -42.49 4.36
CA VAL A 610 7.92 -42.39 4.94
C VAL A 610 8.53 -43.77 4.93
N ASP A 611 9.66 -43.89 4.24
CA ASP A 611 10.30 -45.17 4.04
C ASP A 611 11.30 -45.47 5.17
N GLN A 612 12.13 -44.50 5.54
CA GLN A 612 13.10 -44.67 6.64
C GLN A 612 13.60 -43.34 7.22
N ALA A 613 14.07 -43.35 8.46
CA ALA A 613 14.85 -42.29 9.10
C ALA A 613 16.26 -42.83 9.41
N ARG A 614 17.28 -42.03 9.07
CA ARG A 614 18.68 -42.55 9.17
C ARG A 614 19.20 -42.65 10.62
N ASN A 615 18.64 -41.93 11.54
CA ASN A 615 18.99 -41.92 12.95
C ASN A 615 17.79 -41.59 13.85
N PRO A 616 17.85 -41.86 15.17
CA PRO A 616 16.76 -41.55 16.09
C PRO A 616 16.41 -40.04 16.19
N ASP A 617 17.40 -39.17 16.06
CA ASP A 617 17.17 -37.73 16.08
C ASP A 617 16.37 -37.25 14.85
N ALA A 618 16.70 -37.80 13.68
CA ALA A 618 15.93 -37.59 12.46
C ALA A 618 14.47 -38.10 12.60
N ALA A 619 14.26 -39.21 13.28
CA ALA A 619 12.92 -39.72 13.55
C ALA A 619 12.14 -38.78 14.50
N PHE A 620 12.79 -38.28 15.54
CA PHE A 620 12.18 -37.31 16.47
C PHE A 620 11.83 -36.00 15.80
N GLU A 621 12.79 -35.38 15.08
CA GLU A 621 12.58 -34.15 14.31
C GLU A 621 11.53 -34.35 13.21
N GLY A 622 11.54 -35.52 12.53
CA GLY A 622 10.57 -35.88 11.52
C GLY A 622 9.15 -35.94 12.06
N ALA A 623 8.93 -36.49 13.24
CA ALA A 623 7.62 -36.48 13.88
C ALA A 623 7.12 -35.04 14.17
N ASN A 624 8.00 -34.14 14.65
CA ASN A 624 7.66 -32.77 14.89
C ASN A 624 7.33 -32.01 13.58
N LEU A 625 8.10 -32.22 12.51
CA LEU A 625 7.85 -31.66 11.20
C LEU A 625 6.53 -32.14 10.60
N ILE A 626 6.25 -33.45 10.67
CA ILE A 626 5.00 -34.04 10.19
C ILE A 626 3.82 -33.42 10.94
N SER A 627 3.86 -33.42 12.28
CA SER A 627 2.78 -32.82 13.08
C SER A 627 2.54 -31.34 12.75
N ARG A 628 3.60 -30.56 12.59
CA ARG A 628 3.53 -29.12 12.30
C ARG A 628 2.99 -28.85 10.90
N ILE A 629 3.53 -29.48 9.87
CA ILE A 629 3.17 -29.19 8.47
C ILE A 629 1.85 -29.86 8.07
N ALA A 630 1.61 -31.08 8.51
CA ALA A 630 0.35 -31.79 8.22
C ALA A 630 -0.78 -31.44 9.17
N GLY A 631 -0.52 -30.70 10.26
CA GLY A 631 -1.53 -30.34 11.25
C GLY A 631 -2.08 -31.49 12.09
N CYS A 632 -1.51 -32.68 11.97
CA CYS A 632 -1.95 -33.87 12.70
C CYS A 632 -1.43 -33.87 14.16
N PRO A 633 -2.08 -34.61 15.08
CA PRO A 633 -1.59 -34.76 16.44
C PRO A 633 -0.15 -35.31 16.46
N LEU A 634 0.68 -34.80 17.37
CA LEU A 634 2.07 -35.24 17.50
C LEU A 634 2.18 -36.76 17.83
N SER A 635 1.18 -37.32 18.54
CA SER A 635 1.09 -38.76 18.78
C SER A 635 1.02 -39.53 17.47
N THR A 636 0.16 -39.16 16.53
CA THR A 636 0.01 -39.76 15.22
C THR A 636 1.31 -39.71 14.41
N ALA A 637 2.01 -38.55 14.44
CA ALA A 637 3.28 -38.40 13.76
C ALA A 637 4.39 -39.27 14.39
N ARG A 638 4.43 -39.39 15.73
CA ARG A 638 5.36 -40.27 16.44
C ARG A 638 5.08 -41.74 16.16
N ASP A 639 3.82 -42.15 16.14
CA ASP A 639 3.42 -43.50 15.82
C ASP A 639 3.87 -43.90 14.40
N LEU A 640 3.72 -42.99 13.43
CA LEU A 640 4.22 -43.17 12.07
C LEU A 640 5.74 -43.35 12.07
N MET A 641 6.49 -42.45 12.72
CA MET A 641 7.95 -42.48 12.74
C MET A 641 8.53 -43.64 13.53
N SER A 642 7.77 -44.24 14.43
CA SER A 642 8.14 -45.43 15.19
C SER A 642 7.90 -46.75 14.41
N ASN A 643 7.04 -46.74 13.40
CA ASN A 643 6.61 -47.89 12.63
C ASN A 643 6.91 -47.72 11.12
N LEU A 644 8.16 -47.44 10.77
CA LEU A 644 8.58 -47.26 9.39
C LEU A 644 8.86 -48.62 8.71
N PRO A 645 8.59 -48.79 7.40
CA PRO A 645 7.94 -47.84 6.52
C PRO A 645 6.45 -47.67 6.81
N GLY A 646 5.93 -46.44 6.69
CA GLY A 646 4.54 -46.14 7.01
C GLY A 646 3.96 -45.02 6.14
N VAL A 647 2.62 -44.91 6.13
CA VAL A 647 1.90 -43.89 5.37
C VAL A 647 1.16 -42.95 6.36
N LEU A 648 1.32 -41.65 6.19
CA LEU A 648 0.51 -40.67 6.88
C LEU A 648 -0.91 -40.70 6.32
N ARG A 649 -1.87 -41.12 7.12
CA ARG A 649 -3.28 -41.26 6.68
C ARG A 649 -4.02 -39.93 6.52
N SER A 650 -3.50 -38.83 7.09
CA SER A 650 -4.08 -37.50 6.92
C SER A 650 -3.88 -37.04 5.47
N PRO A 651 -4.94 -36.72 4.74
CA PRO A 651 -4.81 -36.19 3.40
C PRO A 651 -4.24 -34.79 3.42
N LEU A 652 -3.40 -34.46 2.43
CA LEU A 652 -2.69 -33.18 2.33
C LEU A 652 -3.00 -32.49 1.01
N TYR A 653 -2.85 -31.17 0.99
CA TYR A 653 -2.75 -30.40 -0.24
C TYR A 653 -1.43 -30.67 -0.96
N HIS A 654 -1.40 -30.57 -2.28
CA HIS A 654 -0.20 -30.86 -3.08
C HIS A 654 1.03 -30.06 -2.62
N HIS A 655 0.88 -28.75 -2.45
CA HIS A 655 1.95 -27.87 -1.94
C HIS A 655 2.47 -28.31 -0.56
N GLN A 656 1.54 -28.67 0.32
CA GLN A 656 1.85 -29.12 1.68
C GLN A 656 2.63 -30.45 1.66
N ALA A 657 2.23 -31.40 0.81
CA ALA A 657 2.91 -32.68 0.65
C ALA A 657 4.33 -32.49 0.09
N ILE A 658 4.51 -31.69 -0.95
CA ILE A 658 5.82 -31.39 -1.54
C ILE A 658 6.73 -30.72 -0.49
N ARG A 659 6.23 -29.74 0.22
CA ARG A 659 6.98 -29.06 1.27
C ARG A 659 7.41 -30.04 2.37
N LEU A 660 6.50 -30.90 2.80
CA LEU A 660 6.78 -31.87 3.87
C LEU A 660 7.86 -32.85 3.45
N VAL A 661 7.78 -33.46 2.26
CA VAL A 661 8.81 -34.40 1.74
C VAL A 661 10.17 -33.69 1.64
N ARG A 662 10.21 -32.45 1.17
CA ARG A 662 11.45 -31.70 1.06
C ARG A 662 12.09 -31.42 2.43
N GLU A 663 11.30 -30.97 3.41
CA GLU A 663 11.81 -30.70 4.76
C GLU A 663 12.25 -31.97 5.47
N LEU A 664 11.53 -33.07 5.29
CA LEU A 664 11.95 -34.41 5.77
C LEU A 664 13.28 -34.83 5.16
N GLY A 665 13.47 -34.62 3.84
CA GLY A 665 14.74 -34.92 3.17
C GLY A 665 15.93 -34.10 3.73
N ARG A 666 15.72 -32.86 4.17
CA ARG A 666 16.76 -32.04 4.80
C ARG A 666 17.28 -32.60 6.12
N ILE A 667 16.43 -33.27 6.88
CA ILE A 667 16.77 -33.95 8.15
C ILE A 667 17.06 -35.44 7.98
N GLN A 668 17.33 -35.90 6.75
CA GLN A 668 17.69 -37.27 6.43
C GLN A 668 16.58 -38.29 6.72
N VAL A 669 15.34 -37.92 6.49
CA VAL A 669 14.18 -38.81 6.46
C VAL A 669 13.75 -39.00 5.01
N ASP A 670 13.77 -40.26 4.53
CA ASP A 670 13.38 -40.61 3.18
C ASP A 670 11.85 -40.74 3.10
N ALA A 671 11.22 -39.87 2.33
CA ALA A 671 9.77 -39.84 2.15
C ALA A 671 9.40 -39.52 0.70
N LYS A 672 8.22 -40.01 0.27
CA LYS A 672 7.66 -39.77 -1.07
C LYS A 672 6.18 -39.43 -1.01
N ILE A 673 5.71 -38.73 -2.02
CA ILE A 673 4.32 -38.34 -2.19
C ILE A 673 3.58 -39.48 -2.88
N ILE A 674 2.40 -39.81 -2.38
CA ILE A 674 1.47 -40.78 -2.99
C ILE A 674 0.11 -40.12 -3.19
N ALA A 675 -0.57 -40.42 -4.30
CA ALA A 675 -1.95 -39.99 -4.50
C ALA A 675 -2.90 -40.88 -3.69
N VAL A 676 -3.96 -40.27 -3.13
CA VAL A 676 -5.02 -40.97 -2.38
C VAL A 676 -5.98 -41.67 -3.33
#